data_262f20f2516da1369b6e09d118be02c2
#
_entry.id   262f20f2516da1369b6e09d118be02c2
#
_cell.length_a   1.000
_cell.length_b   1.000
_cell.length_c   1.000
_cell.angle_alpha   90.00
_cell.angle_beta   90.00
_cell.angle_gamma   90.00
#
_symmetry.space_group_name_H-M   'P 1'
#
loop_
_entity.id
_entity.type
_entity.pdbx_description
1 polymer ?
#
loop_
_entity_poly.entity_id
_entity_poly.type
_entity_poly.pdbx_seq_one_letter_code
_entity_poly.pdbx_strand_id
1 'polypeptide(L)'
;MASSQFVGVTGGWVPQGGFNYSFVSSVQEDYIMEKNRILTHVLQPKGTSSLLSGDLSANVINSCMYISLQTSVAQERDRQVGSVSLDSAVCTTLCAERKNVILVGPEGAGKTTALEKLVLDWAKGERLQSFIYVFHFNLKELNGLQEMLSLETLMLRHSCVPPDSMTPLLQNSEHVLLVFDDLHVFSHCLDPSLHTLCADPCQVVSPGCLVASLLHGSLLKGASFVVASRQSGRLKFLSGTQMEVLGFLKPQREAYFNRAFTDPTLANKAIAHLEKTLGFYEFCSSPRFCWTVCSLYKSLMNAGEELPETVSQLCVGVLVYLIQEVLLTTACSRELMLALGKMASHCFLNQHLSCTREELGSFGLEKFLEAAAVFLQVDGEQLDTRVFSFPSQLMQEFLIAVSYLWSSASTEGVEEILEKHRGHAKLLDSFLSALSEPVQRRPLETVLGEPNADRVADFKRWLKSSSEEALRGYHKDQHHHYFHLLHQAQSKSLVKEVITITARMGISYADLSLQESVALNYVVECLGEMEKLNLYLSRNLTEEQVEALAPAMSLSHQIMLMDSRLSSGAVAHLASALSRGITTELDLSQSQLGDEKFKVLCAGLRDCKLTTLKLQVCRLTELSCDDLASVLSSGTARLQRLAMRHNQIGDRGFVKLCTGLRSPHCKLQELQIQSCKLTAASMGALSAALTSGQSELRKVDLTLNSIGLPGVASLCEALQHPSCKLQRLVFYDCSLTGESCPHFKEALMSKHCRLSELDLSVNELGQEGALLLCHALGRPGCPVEKLGLQRCDLNKPVFEELGSLLRSGSSLLKSLSVGLNKVGDQGVKHLWEAVAHPNCLLEELDVEMTSLTDACVEDLCAALRATKTLRNLGLSNNSLTDASAAALVQAAQQCQSLQEMNLRYNDFSEDVFEVFETCDKIRF
;
A
#
# COMPACT_ATOMS: atom_id res chain seq x y z
N MET A 1 57.94 8.75 15.04
CA MET A 1 58.87 7.60 15.15
C MET A 1 58.12 6.47 15.83
N ALA A 2 57.54 5.60 15.05
CA ALA A 2 57.06 4.31 15.52
C ALA A 2 57.35 3.31 14.39
N SER A 3 58.29 2.46 14.65
CA SER A 3 58.78 1.40 13.79
C SER A 3 57.71 0.31 13.70
N SER A 4 57.06 0.16 12.54
CA SER A 4 56.20 -0.97 12.22
C SER A 4 57.06 -2.21 11.94
N GLN A 5 57.02 -3.19 12.81
CA GLN A 5 57.54 -4.51 12.56
C GLN A 5 56.67 -5.23 11.53
N PHE A 6 57.26 -5.58 10.40
CA PHE A 6 56.71 -6.50 9.44
C PHE A 6 56.75 -7.90 10.00
N VAL A 7 55.61 -8.48 10.29
CA VAL A 7 55.46 -9.91 10.58
C VAL A 7 55.33 -10.64 9.24
N GLY A 8 56.39 -11.38 8.88
CA GLY A 8 56.39 -12.23 7.71
C GLY A 8 55.42 -13.41 7.90
N VAL A 9 54.41 -13.51 7.05
CA VAL A 9 53.55 -14.68 6.95
C VAL A 9 54.25 -15.75 6.12
N THR A 10 54.93 -16.66 6.81
CA THR A 10 55.37 -17.94 6.23
C THR A 10 54.31 -18.98 6.53
N GLY A 11 53.33 -19.11 5.65
CA GLY A 11 52.37 -20.24 5.62
C GLY A 11 52.48 -20.94 4.28
N GLY A 12 53.27 -22.01 4.22
CA GLY A 12 53.54 -22.72 3.00
C GLY A 12 52.34 -23.48 2.44
N TRP A 13 51.99 -23.20 1.20
CA TRP A 13 51.17 -24.06 0.37
C TRP A 13 52.10 -24.79 -0.59
N VAL A 14 52.12 -26.14 -0.47
CA VAL A 14 52.86 -27.01 -1.39
C VAL A 14 51.89 -27.64 -2.36
N PRO A 15 51.91 -27.35 -3.66
CA PRO A 15 51.14 -28.10 -4.64
C PRO A 15 51.73 -29.50 -4.86
N GLN A 16 50.95 -30.54 -4.65
CA GLN A 16 51.32 -31.90 -5.10
C GLN A 16 51.11 -32.02 -6.61
N GLY A 17 52.22 -31.97 -7.33
CA GLY A 17 52.25 -32.23 -8.76
C GLY A 17 53.55 -31.63 -9.36
N GLY A 18 54.45 -32.46 -9.86
CA GLY A 18 55.82 -32.11 -10.26
C GLY A 18 55.90 -30.92 -11.23
N PHE A 19 56.25 -29.76 -10.70
CA PHE A 19 56.57 -28.55 -11.47
C PHE A 19 58.10 -28.22 -11.33
N ASN A 20 58.70 -27.71 -12.42
CA ASN A 20 60.07 -27.28 -12.48
C ASN A 20 60.34 -26.16 -11.45
N TYR A 21 61.31 -26.31 -10.57
CA TYR A 21 61.63 -25.40 -9.45
C TYR A 21 61.93 -23.94 -9.88
N SER A 22 62.39 -23.70 -11.12
CA SER A 22 62.63 -22.32 -11.59
C SER A 22 61.34 -21.59 -11.99
N PHE A 23 60.29 -22.32 -12.35
CA PHE A 23 59.01 -21.78 -12.74
C PHE A 23 58.15 -21.36 -11.54
N VAL A 24 58.26 -22.12 -10.43
CA VAL A 24 57.55 -21.80 -9.19
C VAL A 24 58.01 -20.53 -8.53
N SER A 25 59.33 -20.16 -8.66
CA SER A 25 59.86 -18.94 -8.05
C SER A 25 59.46 -17.66 -8.80
N SER A 26 59.42 -17.63 -10.12
CA SER A 26 59.00 -16.40 -10.86
C SER A 26 57.52 -16.10 -10.75
N VAL A 27 56.67 -17.11 -10.88
CA VAL A 27 55.20 -16.97 -10.69
C VAL A 27 54.87 -16.51 -9.27
N GLN A 28 55.63 -16.97 -8.28
CA GLN A 28 55.45 -16.55 -6.89
C GLN A 28 55.89 -15.09 -6.63
N GLU A 29 56.90 -14.61 -7.30
CA GLU A 29 57.34 -13.23 -7.23
C GLU A 29 56.34 -12.29 -7.91
N ASP A 30 55.84 -12.60 -9.10
CA ASP A 30 54.84 -11.85 -9.86
C ASP A 30 53.51 -11.77 -9.09
N TYR A 31 53.09 -12.85 -8.50
CA TYR A 31 51.90 -12.93 -7.64
C TYR A 31 52.00 -12.00 -6.42
N ILE A 32 53.18 -11.97 -5.78
CA ILE A 32 53.43 -11.07 -4.63
C ILE A 32 53.47 -9.61 -5.09
N MET A 33 54.08 -9.30 -6.24
CA MET A 33 54.13 -7.94 -6.78
C MET A 33 52.72 -7.41 -7.11
N GLU A 34 51.88 -8.21 -7.75
CA GLU A 34 50.52 -7.80 -8.11
C GLU A 34 49.65 -7.59 -6.86
N LYS A 35 49.76 -8.45 -5.85
CA LYS A 35 49.09 -8.24 -4.57
C LYS A 35 49.52 -6.96 -3.88
N ASN A 36 50.82 -6.66 -3.87
CA ASN A 36 51.35 -5.43 -3.30
C ASN A 36 50.91 -4.18 -4.08
N ARG A 37 50.81 -4.27 -5.41
CA ARG A 37 50.29 -3.17 -6.24
C ARG A 37 48.83 -2.87 -5.87
N ILE A 38 47.96 -3.87 -5.80
CA ILE A 38 46.57 -3.72 -5.42
C ILE A 38 46.46 -3.13 -4.01
N LEU A 39 47.22 -3.66 -3.04
CA LEU A 39 47.26 -3.13 -1.68
C LEU A 39 47.66 -1.66 -1.65
N THR A 40 48.62 -1.27 -2.47
CA THR A 40 49.08 0.13 -2.53
C THR A 40 48.05 1.03 -3.22
N HIS A 41 47.45 0.54 -4.34
CA HIS A 41 46.52 1.33 -5.14
C HIS A 41 45.17 1.54 -4.44
N VAL A 42 44.62 0.50 -3.85
CA VAL A 42 43.31 0.54 -3.16
C VAL A 42 43.40 1.28 -1.82
N LEU A 43 44.53 1.24 -1.15
CA LEU A 43 44.73 1.87 0.15
C LEU A 43 45.24 3.34 0.08
N GLN A 44 45.63 3.86 -1.09
CA GLN A 44 45.99 5.26 -1.23
C GLN A 44 44.73 6.15 -1.21
N PRO A 45 44.67 7.17 -0.34
CA PRO A 45 43.58 8.15 -0.36
C PRO A 45 43.62 8.95 -1.66
N LYS A 46 42.69 8.76 -2.54
CA LYS A 46 42.54 9.54 -3.78
C LYS A 46 41.81 10.85 -3.45
N GLY A 47 42.56 11.90 -3.22
CA GLY A 47 42.07 13.30 -3.23
C GLY A 47 41.39 13.80 -1.96
N THR A 48 41.23 15.11 -1.87
CA THR A 48 40.61 15.86 -0.78
C THR A 48 39.11 15.47 -0.61
N SER A 49 38.77 15.12 0.61
CA SER A 49 37.46 14.68 1.00
C SER A 49 36.42 15.79 0.96
N SER A 50 35.69 15.93 -0.15
CA SER A 50 34.35 16.47 -0.05
C SER A 50 33.33 15.32 0.25
N LEU A 51 32.25 15.62 0.97
CA LEU A 51 31.25 14.66 1.39
C LEU A 51 30.59 13.89 0.23
N LEU A 52 30.68 14.38 -1.00
CA LEU A 52 30.07 13.81 -2.18
C LEU A 52 31.05 13.56 -3.36
N SER A 53 32.25 14.15 -3.34
CA SER A 53 33.27 13.94 -4.36
C SER A 53 34.47 13.18 -3.79
N GLY A 54 34.93 12.16 -4.46
CA GLY A 54 36.06 11.34 -4.07
C GLY A 54 35.73 9.84 -4.11
N ASP A 55 36.76 9.03 -4.09
CA ASP A 55 36.65 7.57 -4.08
C ASP A 55 36.18 7.09 -2.71
N LEU A 56 34.84 7.11 -2.53
CA LEU A 56 34.17 6.69 -1.31
C LEU A 56 34.51 5.23 -0.95
N SER A 57 34.76 4.39 -1.96
CA SER A 57 35.05 2.97 -1.74
C SER A 57 36.35 2.79 -0.95
N ALA A 58 37.42 3.47 -1.34
CA ALA A 58 38.70 3.40 -0.64
C ALA A 58 38.57 3.92 0.82
N ASN A 59 37.87 5.03 1.01
CA ASN A 59 37.64 5.62 2.33
C ASN A 59 36.81 4.70 3.23
N VAL A 60 35.74 4.09 2.72
CA VAL A 60 34.87 3.17 3.45
C VAL A 60 35.62 1.90 3.84
N ILE A 61 36.42 1.34 2.94
CA ILE A 61 37.22 0.14 3.19
C ILE A 61 38.33 0.42 4.21
N ASN A 62 39.04 1.54 4.07
CA ASN A 62 40.15 1.90 4.95
C ASN A 62 39.70 2.29 6.37
N SER A 63 38.55 2.91 6.52
CA SER A 63 38.00 3.33 7.81
C SER A 63 37.28 2.20 8.58
N CYS A 64 37.34 0.96 8.12
CA CYS A 64 36.59 -0.19 8.67
C CYS A 64 35.07 0.00 8.68
N MET A 65 34.54 0.88 7.83
CA MET A 65 33.12 1.15 7.70
C MET A 65 32.41 0.22 6.73
N TYR A 66 33.15 -0.65 6.01
CA TYR A 66 32.56 -1.61 5.07
C TYR A 66 31.63 -2.57 5.78
N ILE A 67 30.45 -2.69 5.24
CA ILE A 67 29.42 -3.67 5.68
C ILE A 67 29.07 -4.54 4.48
N SER A 68 29.16 -5.87 4.65
CA SER A 68 28.83 -6.82 3.60
C SER A 68 27.36 -6.70 3.20
N LEU A 69 27.15 -6.56 1.89
CA LEU A 69 25.81 -6.49 1.29
C LEU A 69 25.11 -7.85 1.33
N GLN A 70 23.80 -7.83 1.12
CA GLN A 70 23.00 -9.02 0.97
C GLN A 70 22.62 -9.23 -0.50
N THR A 71 22.45 -10.46 -0.91
CA THR A 71 22.01 -10.84 -2.25
C THR A 71 20.87 -11.84 -2.20
N SER A 72 19.98 -11.74 -3.19
CA SER A 72 19.06 -12.81 -3.55
C SER A 72 19.67 -13.59 -4.70
N VAL A 73 19.88 -14.88 -4.49
CA VAL A 73 20.24 -15.81 -5.59
C VAL A 73 18.94 -16.34 -6.17
N ALA A 74 18.73 -16.15 -7.46
CA ALA A 74 17.60 -16.72 -8.18
C ALA A 74 17.77 -18.26 -8.23
N GLN A 75 17.27 -18.96 -7.24
CA GLN A 75 17.08 -20.42 -7.27
C GLN A 75 15.61 -20.73 -7.53
N GLU A 76 15.42 -21.80 -8.35
CA GLU A 76 14.14 -22.32 -8.82
C GLU A 76 13.02 -22.30 -7.77
N ARG A 77 11.79 -22.06 -8.26
CA ARG A 77 10.52 -21.96 -7.55
C ARG A 77 10.40 -22.94 -6.38
N ASP A 78 10.02 -22.42 -5.21
CA ASP A 78 9.65 -23.12 -3.97
C ASP A 78 10.73 -23.33 -2.87
N ARG A 79 11.37 -22.24 -2.38
CA ARG A 79 11.87 -22.20 -0.98
C ARG A 79 12.03 -20.76 -0.50
N GLN A 80 11.76 -20.51 0.78
CA GLN A 80 11.95 -19.23 1.47
C GLN A 80 13.28 -18.56 1.07
N VAL A 81 13.20 -17.35 0.53
CA VAL A 81 14.36 -16.54 0.14
C VAL A 81 15.13 -16.15 1.40
N GLY A 82 16.14 -16.92 1.76
CA GLY A 82 17.12 -16.54 2.75
C GLY A 82 18.10 -15.52 2.14
N SER A 83 18.25 -14.34 2.70
CA SER A 83 19.29 -13.40 2.29
C SER A 83 20.66 -13.94 2.71
N VAL A 84 21.61 -14.02 1.79
CA VAL A 84 22.97 -14.50 2.00
C VAL A 84 23.95 -13.33 1.82
N SER A 85 25.03 -13.30 2.61
CA SER A 85 26.11 -12.32 2.41
C SER A 85 26.66 -12.40 0.98
N LEU A 86 26.69 -11.26 0.29
CA LEU A 86 27.16 -11.14 -1.09
C LEU A 86 28.57 -11.71 -1.25
N ASP A 87 29.49 -11.33 -0.36
CA ASP A 87 30.89 -11.75 -0.40
C ASP A 87 31.02 -13.28 -0.31
N SER A 88 30.21 -13.92 0.56
CA SER A 88 30.20 -15.37 0.70
C SER A 88 29.57 -16.06 -0.50
N ALA A 89 28.46 -15.53 -1.03
CA ALA A 89 27.78 -16.06 -2.21
C ALA A 89 28.69 -16.03 -3.45
N VAL A 90 29.37 -14.90 -3.69
CA VAL A 90 30.32 -14.75 -4.80
C VAL A 90 31.48 -15.74 -4.68
N CYS A 91 32.09 -15.84 -3.48
CA CYS A 91 33.18 -16.76 -3.24
C CYS A 91 32.76 -18.25 -3.45
N THR A 92 31.58 -18.63 -2.96
CA THR A 92 31.07 -19.99 -3.12
C THR A 92 30.83 -20.31 -4.60
N THR A 93 30.18 -19.41 -5.35
CA THR A 93 29.88 -19.61 -6.76
C THR A 93 31.14 -19.73 -7.63
N LEU A 94 32.13 -18.85 -7.38
CA LEU A 94 33.38 -18.88 -8.13
C LEU A 94 34.27 -20.08 -7.78
N CYS A 95 34.45 -20.38 -6.49
CA CYS A 95 35.43 -21.36 -6.05
C CYS A 95 34.87 -22.77 -5.93
N ALA A 96 33.65 -22.93 -5.42
CA ALA A 96 33.02 -24.25 -5.23
C ALA A 96 32.20 -24.70 -6.43
N GLU A 97 31.42 -23.78 -7.03
CA GLU A 97 30.57 -24.13 -8.17
C GLU A 97 31.27 -23.92 -9.52
N ARG A 98 32.39 -23.22 -9.57
CA ARG A 98 33.15 -22.83 -10.78
C ARG A 98 32.27 -22.19 -11.86
N LYS A 99 31.35 -21.30 -11.41
CA LYS A 99 30.45 -20.54 -12.28
C LYS A 99 30.81 -19.07 -12.26
N ASN A 100 30.62 -18.41 -13.39
CA ASN A 100 30.78 -16.97 -13.50
C ASN A 100 29.68 -16.25 -12.72
N VAL A 101 29.94 -15.04 -12.24
CA VAL A 101 29.03 -14.23 -11.43
C VAL A 101 28.65 -12.94 -12.13
N ILE A 102 27.36 -12.62 -12.14
CA ILE A 102 26.84 -11.36 -12.69
C ILE A 102 26.10 -10.65 -11.56
N LEU A 103 26.70 -9.55 -11.07
CA LEU A 103 26.11 -8.70 -10.03
C LEU A 103 25.20 -7.66 -10.66
N VAL A 104 23.91 -7.69 -10.32
CA VAL A 104 22.92 -6.76 -10.84
C VAL A 104 22.31 -5.95 -9.70
N GLY A 105 22.16 -4.66 -9.86
CA GLY A 105 21.54 -3.82 -8.85
C GLY A 105 21.48 -2.35 -9.25
N PRO A 106 20.67 -1.55 -8.52
CA PRO A 106 20.52 -0.14 -8.80
C PRO A 106 21.82 0.64 -8.57
N GLU A 107 21.83 1.88 -9.02
CA GLU A 107 22.92 2.82 -8.73
C GLU A 107 23.05 3.05 -7.23
N GLY A 108 24.31 3.21 -6.76
CA GLY A 108 24.57 3.43 -5.34
C GLY A 108 24.39 2.20 -4.44
N ALA A 109 24.00 1.04 -4.98
CA ALA A 109 23.83 -0.20 -4.19
C ALA A 109 25.13 -0.77 -3.62
N GLY A 110 26.30 -0.24 -4.00
CA GLY A 110 27.60 -0.64 -3.47
C GLY A 110 28.31 -1.74 -4.28
N LYS A 111 27.91 -1.99 -5.54
CA LYS A 111 28.53 -3.01 -6.40
C LYS A 111 30.04 -2.83 -6.57
N THR A 112 30.47 -1.63 -6.96
CA THR A 112 31.89 -1.26 -7.12
C THR A 112 32.67 -1.49 -5.84
N THR A 113 32.18 -0.99 -4.71
CA THR A 113 32.83 -1.18 -3.40
C THR A 113 32.94 -2.66 -3.00
N ALA A 114 31.93 -3.47 -3.34
CA ALA A 114 31.98 -4.91 -3.11
C ALA A 114 33.02 -5.61 -4.00
N LEU A 115 33.14 -5.20 -5.27
CA LEU A 115 34.17 -5.74 -6.16
C LEU A 115 35.57 -5.37 -5.67
N GLU A 116 35.81 -4.12 -5.33
CA GLU A 116 37.10 -3.64 -4.77
C GLU A 116 37.45 -4.37 -3.46
N LYS A 117 36.44 -4.61 -2.60
CA LYS A 117 36.64 -5.39 -1.37
C LYS A 117 37.01 -6.84 -1.66
N LEU A 118 36.40 -7.48 -2.65
CA LEU A 118 36.75 -8.84 -3.07
C LEU A 118 38.18 -8.93 -3.60
N VAL A 119 38.59 -7.96 -4.41
CA VAL A 119 39.96 -7.85 -4.95
C VAL A 119 40.96 -7.62 -3.82
N LEU A 120 40.62 -6.75 -2.85
CA LEU A 120 41.44 -6.47 -1.68
C LEU A 120 41.58 -7.71 -0.77
N ASP A 121 40.49 -8.46 -0.53
CA ASP A 121 40.52 -9.70 0.27
C ASP A 121 41.39 -10.76 -0.38
N TRP A 122 41.38 -10.85 -1.71
CA TRP A 122 42.32 -11.70 -2.44
C TRP A 122 43.75 -11.24 -2.22
N ALA A 123 44.02 -9.95 -2.35
CA ALA A 123 45.39 -9.40 -2.16
C ALA A 123 45.91 -9.60 -0.73
N LYS A 124 45.04 -9.50 0.28
CA LYS A 124 45.36 -9.79 1.68
C LYS A 124 45.51 -11.29 2.00
N GLY A 125 45.11 -12.18 1.10
CA GLY A 125 45.14 -13.61 1.36
C GLY A 125 43.95 -14.14 2.14
N GLU A 126 42.89 -13.36 2.29
CA GLU A 126 41.70 -13.72 3.09
C GLU A 126 40.69 -14.57 2.30
N ARG A 127 40.51 -14.29 1.00
CA ARG A 127 39.51 -14.95 0.12
C ARG A 127 40.06 -15.18 -1.29
N LEU A 128 39.35 -15.99 -2.08
CA LEU A 128 39.61 -16.23 -3.52
C LEU A 128 41.04 -16.76 -3.81
N GLN A 129 41.67 -17.46 -2.87
CA GLN A 129 43.05 -17.94 -2.99
C GLN A 129 43.24 -19.08 -4.00
N SER A 130 42.17 -19.61 -4.60
CA SER A 130 42.25 -20.51 -5.77
C SER A 130 42.66 -19.81 -7.05
N PHE A 131 42.56 -18.47 -7.09
CA PHE A 131 43.01 -17.68 -8.23
C PHE A 131 44.43 -17.15 -7.98
N ILE A 132 45.32 -17.38 -8.98
CA ILE A 132 46.68 -16.88 -8.96
C ILE A 132 46.75 -15.40 -9.39
N TYR A 133 45.89 -15.06 -10.40
CA TYR A 133 45.84 -13.71 -10.91
C TYR A 133 44.38 -13.17 -10.84
N VAL A 134 44.24 -11.93 -10.41
CA VAL A 134 42.95 -11.21 -10.41
C VAL A 134 43.17 -9.86 -11.14
N PHE A 135 42.44 -9.70 -12.24
CA PHE A 135 42.49 -8.47 -13.05
C PHE A 135 41.18 -7.71 -12.88
N HIS A 136 41.28 -6.46 -12.44
CA HIS A 136 40.11 -5.58 -12.27
C HIS A 136 40.07 -4.53 -13.39
N PHE A 137 38.99 -4.55 -14.20
CA PHE A 137 38.79 -3.64 -15.33
C PHE A 137 37.59 -2.75 -15.08
N ASN A 138 37.79 -1.46 -15.15
CA ASN A 138 36.70 -0.49 -15.20
C ASN A 138 36.29 -0.31 -16.67
N LEU A 139 35.11 -0.79 -17.05
CA LEU A 139 34.66 -0.74 -18.44
C LEU A 139 34.36 0.70 -18.92
N LYS A 140 34.16 1.65 -18.02
CA LYS A 140 34.03 3.07 -18.32
C LYS A 140 35.36 3.65 -18.85
N GLU A 141 36.48 3.23 -18.28
CA GLU A 141 37.80 3.63 -18.76
C GLU A 141 38.11 3.01 -20.14
N LEU A 142 37.72 1.77 -20.35
CA LEU A 142 37.89 1.10 -21.62
C LEU A 142 37.07 1.72 -22.78
N ASN A 143 35.95 2.37 -22.50
CA ASN A 143 35.20 3.14 -23.49
C ASN A 143 35.98 4.33 -24.09
N GLY A 144 36.88 4.93 -23.29
CA GLY A 144 37.69 6.06 -23.73
C GLY A 144 38.85 5.66 -24.68
N LEU A 145 39.13 4.36 -24.82
CA LEU A 145 40.19 3.86 -25.67
C LEU A 145 39.72 3.72 -27.11
N GLN A 146 40.20 4.61 -27.98
CA GLN A 146 39.97 4.52 -29.43
C GLN A 146 41.00 3.63 -30.15
N GLU A 147 42.05 3.23 -29.44
CA GLU A 147 43.14 2.43 -29.98
C GLU A 147 42.74 0.95 -30.06
N MET A 148 43.24 0.28 -31.11
CA MET A 148 43.17 -1.19 -31.20
C MET A 148 44.20 -1.79 -30.23
N LEU A 149 43.81 -2.81 -29.46
CA LEU A 149 44.63 -3.41 -28.39
C LEU A 149 44.70 -4.93 -28.51
N SER A 150 45.82 -5.53 -28.13
CA SER A 150 45.91 -6.93 -27.85
C SER A 150 45.62 -7.23 -26.38
N LEU A 151 45.29 -8.48 -26.01
CA LEU A 151 45.09 -8.91 -24.63
C LEU A 151 46.36 -8.64 -23.81
N GLU A 152 47.51 -8.94 -24.36
CA GLU A 152 48.82 -8.66 -23.75
C GLU A 152 48.97 -7.20 -23.38
N THR A 153 48.73 -6.28 -24.31
CA THR A 153 48.77 -4.85 -24.08
C THR A 153 47.78 -4.39 -23.02
N LEU A 154 46.56 -4.93 -23.02
CA LEU A 154 45.53 -4.59 -22.01
C LEU A 154 46.01 -5.02 -20.62
N MET A 155 46.52 -6.24 -20.48
CA MET A 155 46.97 -6.76 -19.18
C MET A 155 48.20 -5.99 -18.67
N LEU A 156 49.16 -5.67 -19.52
CA LEU A 156 50.34 -4.87 -19.14
C LEU A 156 49.95 -3.46 -18.67
N ARG A 157 48.92 -2.86 -19.20
CA ARG A 157 48.43 -1.55 -18.75
C ARG A 157 47.76 -1.59 -17.37
N HIS A 158 47.11 -2.70 -17.05
CA HIS A 158 46.28 -2.85 -15.83
C HIS A 158 46.91 -3.73 -14.76
N SER A 159 48.10 -4.27 -14.96
CA SER A 159 48.81 -5.11 -14.01
C SER A 159 50.32 -4.82 -13.97
N CYS A 160 50.98 -5.29 -12.91
CA CYS A 160 52.41 -5.29 -12.81
C CYS A 160 53.01 -6.65 -13.27
N VAL A 161 52.27 -7.45 -14.02
CA VAL A 161 52.75 -8.73 -14.50
C VAL A 161 53.74 -8.50 -15.65
N PRO A 162 55.00 -9.00 -15.54
CA PRO A 162 55.99 -8.82 -16.58
C PRO A 162 55.57 -9.50 -17.88
N PRO A 163 56.06 -9.03 -19.04
CA PRO A 163 55.76 -9.66 -20.35
C PRO A 163 56.11 -11.14 -20.41
N ASP A 164 57.20 -11.56 -19.76
CA ASP A 164 57.65 -12.94 -19.72
C ASP A 164 56.69 -13.91 -18.97
N SER A 165 55.84 -13.35 -18.10
CA SER A 165 54.83 -14.12 -17.34
C SER A 165 53.51 -14.35 -18.08
N MET A 166 53.32 -13.73 -19.27
CA MET A 166 52.09 -13.83 -20.05
C MET A 166 51.87 -15.24 -20.56
N THR A 167 52.92 -15.97 -21.01
CA THR A 167 52.79 -17.33 -21.52
C THR A 167 52.33 -18.33 -20.45
N PRO A 168 52.89 -18.31 -19.21
CA PRO A 168 52.35 -19.10 -18.09
C PRO A 168 50.90 -18.77 -17.72
N LEU A 169 50.53 -17.50 -17.76
CA LEU A 169 49.19 -17.05 -17.49
C LEU A 169 48.17 -17.61 -18.50
N LEU A 170 48.51 -17.57 -19.78
CA LEU A 170 47.67 -18.13 -20.86
C LEU A 170 47.52 -19.63 -20.78
N GLN A 171 48.55 -20.34 -20.29
CA GLN A 171 48.52 -21.80 -20.12
C GLN A 171 47.71 -22.25 -18.89
N ASN A 172 47.57 -21.38 -17.85
CA ASN A 172 46.88 -21.65 -16.60
C ASN A 172 45.66 -20.73 -16.42
N SER A 173 44.94 -20.44 -17.48
CA SER A 173 43.80 -19.49 -17.47
C SER A 173 42.69 -19.88 -16.52
N GLU A 174 42.59 -21.14 -16.09
CA GLU A 174 41.63 -21.61 -15.07
C GLU A 174 41.85 -21.00 -13.65
N HIS A 175 43.05 -20.44 -13.40
CA HIS A 175 43.41 -19.75 -12.17
C HIS A 175 43.37 -18.21 -12.31
N VAL A 176 42.78 -17.72 -13.37
CA VAL A 176 42.60 -16.29 -13.64
C VAL A 176 41.17 -15.89 -13.31
N LEU A 177 41.02 -14.79 -12.55
CA LEU A 177 39.75 -14.13 -12.31
C LEU A 177 39.75 -12.76 -12.98
N LEU A 178 38.75 -12.51 -13.80
CA LEU A 178 38.51 -11.22 -14.46
C LEU A 178 37.35 -10.53 -13.73
N VAL A 179 37.58 -9.31 -13.25
CA VAL A 179 36.57 -8.50 -12.57
C VAL A 179 36.26 -7.31 -13.46
N PHE A 180 35.01 -7.20 -13.91
CA PHE A 180 34.55 -6.13 -14.76
C PHE A 180 33.51 -5.29 -14.02
N ASP A 181 33.79 -4.01 -13.89
CA ASP A 181 32.82 -3.05 -13.31
C ASP A 181 32.14 -2.19 -14.38
N ASP A 182 30.94 -1.71 -14.07
CA ASP A 182 30.15 -0.80 -14.91
C ASP A 182 29.81 -1.28 -16.33
N LEU A 183 29.46 -2.56 -16.50
CA LEU A 183 29.12 -3.12 -17.82
C LEU A 183 27.98 -2.34 -18.53
N HIS A 184 27.03 -1.80 -17.81
CA HIS A 184 25.91 -1.05 -18.39
C HIS A 184 26.34 0.22 -19.13
N VAL A 185 27.48 0.80 -18.78
CA VAL A 185 28.07 2.00 -19.41
C VAL A 185 28.90 1.66 -20.65
N PHE A 186 29.32 0.41 -20.78
CA PHE A 186 30.17 -0.02 -21.91
C PHE A 186 29.46 0.16 -23.24
N SER A 187 30.00 1.00 -24.14
CA SER A 187 29.31 1.43 -25.38
C SER A 187 29.31 0.37 -26.49
N HIS A 188 30.29 -0.55 -26.44
CA HIS A 188 30.43 -1.57 -27.48
C HIS A 188 29.41 -2.71 -27.33
N CYS A 189 29.07 -3.33 -28.47
CA CYS A 189 28.18 -4.49 -28.51
C CYS A 189 28.90 -5.72 -27.94
N LEU A 190 28.19 -6.54 -27.18
CA LEU A 190 28.71 -7.81 -26.62
C LEU A 190 28.09 -9.04 -27.28
N ASP A 191 27.26 -8.86 -28.29
CA ASP A 191 26.62 -9.96 -29.02
C ASP A 191 27.68 -10.73 -29.82
N PRO A 192 27.95 -12.01 -29.49
CA PRO A 192 28.95 -12.80 -30.17
C PRO A 192 28.60 -13.09 -31.65
N SER A 193 27.37 -12.91 -32.05
CA SER A 193 26.93 -13.09 -33.44
C SER A 193 27.36 -11.94 -34.35
N LEU A 194 27.64 -10.77 -33.78
CA LEU A 194 28.02 -9.53 -34.48
C LEU A 194 29.54 -9.29 -34.51
N HIS A 195 30.33 -10.11 -33.81
CA HIS A 195 31.76 -9.98 -33.72
C HIS A 195 32.47 -11.31 -34.10
N THR A 196 33.58 -11.20 -34.87
CA THR A 196 34.52 -12.28 -34.96
C THR A 196 35.30 -12.33 -33.66
N LEU A 197 34.94 -13.26 -32.75
CA LEU A 197 35.63 -13.41 -31.48
C LEU A 197 37.12 -13.73 -31.69
N CYS A 198 38.00 -13.04 -30.98
CA CYS A 198 39.44 -13.26 -31.02
C CYS A 198 39.81 -14.47 -30.16
N ALA A 199 40.70 -15.30 -30.64
CA ALA A 199 41.25 -16.45 -29.89
C ALA A 199 42.78 -16.34 -29.68
N ASP A 200 43.45 -15.42 -30.37
CA ASP A 200 44.88 -15.16 -30.24
C ASP A 200 45.14 -13.94 -29.32
N PRO A 201 45.82 -14.12 -28.18
CA PRO A 201 46.12 -13.08 -27.23
C PRO A 201 47.00 -11.93 -27.77
N CYS A 202 47.79 -12.19 -28.81
CA CYS A 202 48.67 -11.20 -29.44
C CYS A 202 47.94 -10.42 -30.55
N GLN A 203 46.76 -10.86 -30.99
CA GLN A 203 45.98 -10.20 -32.01
C GLN A 203 45.46 -8.85 -31.54
N VAL A 204 45.73 -7.81 -32.31
CA VAL A 204 45.25 -6.43 -32.06
C VAL A 204 43.83 -6.26 -32.57
N VAL A 205 42.87 -6.00 -31.67
CA VAL A 205 41.46 -5.90 -31.96
C VAL A 205 40.84 -4.67 -31.28
N SER A 206 39.60 -4.33 -31.60
CA SER A 206 38.89 -3.27 -30.88
C SER A 206 38.64 -3.65 -29.42
N PRO A 207 38.56 -2.67 -28.48
CA PRO A 207 38.24 -2.94 -27.09
C PRO A 207 36.94 -3.74 -26.89
N GLY A 208 35.94 -3.47 -27.74
CA GLY A 208 34.68 -4.21 -27.72
C GLY A 208 34.84 -5.69 -28.09
N CYS A 209 35.59 -5.98 -29.15
CA CYS A 209 35.91 -7.36 -29.53
C CYS A 209 36.74 -8.09 -28.45
N LEU A 210 37.67 -7.38 -27.81
CA LEU A 210 38.53 -7.93 -26.76
C LEU A 210 37.70 -8.34 -25.53
N VAL A 211 36.87 -7.42 -25.02
CA VAL A 211 36.00 -7.68 -23.88
C VAL A 211 34.98 -8.78 -24.18
N ALA A 212 34.35 -8.75 -25.36
CA ALA A 212 33.44 -9.81 -25.77
C ALA A 212 34.14 -11.19 -25.84
N SER A 213 35.39 -11.27 -26.38
CA SER A 213 36.17 -12.49 -26.44
C SER A 213 36.57 -13.05 -25.08
N LEU A 214 36.83 -12.17 -24.07
CA LEU A 214 37.09 -12.57 -22.70
C LEU A 214 35.82 -13.09 -22.02
N LEU A 215 34.70 -12.41 -22.15
CA LEU A 215 33.43 -12.76 -21.50
C LEU A 215 32.80 -14.02 -22.08
N HIS A 216 33.05 -14.31 -23.38
CA HIS A 216 32.58 -15.52 -24.01
C HIS A 216 33.61 -16.69 -23.98
N GLY A 217 34.77 -16.46 -23.35
CA GLY A 217 35.79 -17.50 -23.13
C GLY A 217 36.51 -17.99 -24.42
N SER A 218 36.52 -17.20 -25.48
CA SER A 218 37.37 -17.42 -26.66
C SER A 218 38.84 -17.06 -26.42
N LEU A 219 39.06 -16.01 -25.60
CA LEU A 219 40.32 -15.68 -24.98
C LEU A 219 40.32 -16.16 -23.51
N LEU A 220 41.46 -16.60 -23.00
CA LEU A 220 41.63 -17.14 -21.63
C LEU A 220 40.61 -18.23 -21.32
N LYS A 221 40.59 -19.27 -22.12
CA LYS A 221 39.63 -20.37 -22.00
C LYS A 221 39.73 -21.03 -20.62
N GLY A 222 38.61 -21.02 -19.88
CA GLY A 222 38.53 -21.51 -18.50
C GLY A 222 38.71 -20.46 -17.40
N ALA A 223 39.07 -19.23 -17.73
CA ALA A 223 39.08 -18.13 -16.77
C ALA A 223 37.67 -17.85 -16.24
N SER A 224 37.59 -17.48 -14.96
CA SER A 224 36.34 -17.07 -14.33
C SER A 224 36.18 -15.56 -14.41
N PHE A 225 34.93 -15.09 -14.43
CA PHE A 225 34.68 -13.65 -14.33
C PHE A 225 33.59 -13.29 -13.32
N VAL A 226 33.73 -12.06 -12.80
CA VAL A 226 32.67 -11.34 -12.06
C VAL A 226 32.39 -10.05 -12.81
N VAL A 227 31.13 -9.82 -13.12
CA VAL A 227 30.68 -8.60 -13.82
C VAL A 227 29.67 -7.83 -12.96
N ALA A 228 29.87 -6.54 -12.76
CA ALA A 228 28.87 -5.66 -12.14
C ALA A 228 28.16 -4.83 -13.19
N SER A 229 26.83 -4.76 -13.10
CA SER A 229 25.98 -4.02 -14.03
C SER A 229 24.71 -3.50 -13.33
N ARG A 230 24.08 -2.50 -13.95
CA ARG A 230 22.64 -2.25 -13.76
C ARG A 230 21.85 -3.22 -14.64
N GLN A 231 20.55 -3.36 -14.39
CA GLN A 231 19.66 -4.14 -15.27
C GLN A 231 19.77 -3.59 -16.71
N SER A 232 20.20 -4.42 -17.63
CA SER A 232 20.38 -4.02 -19.03
C SER A 232 20.19 -5.20 -19.98
N GLY A 233 19.78 -4.90 -21.23
CA GLY A 233 19.62 -5.90 -22.28
C GLY A 233 20.92 -6.66 -22.66
N ARG A 234 22.08 -6.13 -22.27
CA ARG A 234 23.41 -6.74 -22.53
C ARG A 234 23.66 -7.99 -21.71
N LEU A 235 23.01 -8.11 -20.55
CA LEU A 235 23.12 -9.29 -19.69
C LEU A 235 22.65 -10.58 -20.36
N LYS A 236 21.83 -10.48 -21.41
CA LYS A 236 21.35 -11.63 -22.20
C LYS A 236 22.46 -12.40 -22.91
N PHE A 237 23.59 -11.75 -23.17
CA PHE A 237 24.73 -12.36 -23.88
C PHE A 237 25.75 -12.98 -22.93
N LEU A 238 25.54 -12.92 -21.62
CA LEU A 238 26.47 -13.44 -20.63
C LEU A 238 25.95 -14.73 -19.99
N SER A 239 26.85 -15.71 -19.82
CA SER A 239 26.59 -16.95 -19.11
C SER A 239 27.16 -16.87 -17.69
N GLY A 240 26.32 -16.96 -16.66
CA GLY A 240 26.77 -16.93 -15.27
C GLY A 240 25.60 -16.90 -14.30
N THR A 241 25.89 -17.05 -13.02
CA THR A 241 24.90 -16.92 -11.94
C THR A 241 24.62 -15.43 -11.69
N GLN A 242 23.36 -15.03 -11.94
CA GLN A 242 22.94 -13.66 -11.66
C GLN A 242 22.60 -13.53 -10.18
N MET A 243 23.21 -12.53 -9.53
CA MET A 243 22.98 -12.17 -8.15
C MET A 243 22.49 -10.73 -8.07
N GLU A 244 21.35 -10.53 -7.44
CA GLU A 244 20.80 -9.18 -7.23
C GLU A 244 21.41 -8.56 -5.98
N VAL A 245 21.98 -7.37 -6.11
CA VAL A 245 22.55 -6.59 -5.00
C VAL A 245 21.46 -5.69 -4.43
N LEU A 246 20.99 -6.05 -3.23
CA LEU A 246 19.84 -5.39 -2.59
C LEU A 246 20.18 -4.06 -1.89
N GLY A 247 21.46 -3.70 -1.79
CA GLY A 247 21.92 -2.55 -1.02
C GLY A 247 21.89 -2.82 0.50
N PHE A 248 21.68 -1.77 1.30
CA PHE A 248 21.56 -1.88 2.76
C PHE A 248 20.14 -2.23 3.17
N LEU A 249 19.95 -3.42 3.68
CA LEU A 249 18.75 -3.81 4.41
C LEU A 249 18.78 -3.24 5.85
N LYS A 250 17.71 -3.39 6.61
CA LYS A 250 17.61 -2.85 7.98
C LYS A 250 18.84 -3.20 8.86
N PRO A 251 19.30 -4.45 8.96
CA PRO A 251 20.46 -4.78 9.81
C PRO A 251 21.76 -4.11 9.36
N GLN A 252 21.96 -3.91 8.04
CA GLN A 252 23.14 -3.25 7.52
C GLN A 252 23.11 -1.76 7.82
N ARG A 253 21.95 -1.09 7.71
CA ARG A 253 21.78 0.31 8.09
C ARG A 253 22.09 0.55 9.57
N GLU A 254 21.46 -0.26 10.44
CA GLU A 254 21.71 -0.21 11.88
C GLU A 254 23.20 -0.41 12.21
N ALA A 255 23.83 -1.42 11.61
CA ALA A 255 25.25 -1.65 11.79
C ALA A 255 26.11 -0.48 11.32
N TYR A 256 25.70 0.19 10.21
CA TYR A 256 26.43 1.35 9.68
C TYR A 256 26.33 2.56 10.62
N PHE A 257 25.13 2.90 11.07
CA PHE A 257 24.93 4.00 12.03
C PHE A 257 25.67 3.73 13.35
N ASN A 258 25.60 2.52 13.89
CA ASN A 258 26.30 2.14 15.11
C ASN A 258 27.82 2.21 14.97
N ARG A 259 28.39 1.99 13.79
CA ARG A 259 29.83 2.21 13.53
C ARG A 259 30.18 3.68 13.37
N ALA A 260 29.29 4.45 12.75
CA ALA A 260 29.54 5.86 12.45
C ALA A 260 29.43 6.77 13.67
N PHE A 261 28.50 6.49 14.59
CA PHE A 261 28.33 7.26 15.82
C PHE A 261 29.21 6.70 16.93
N THR A 262 29.87 7.58 17.67
CA THR A 262 30.67 7.19 18.86
C THR A 262 29.78 6.85 20.06
N ASP A 263 28.58 7.45 20.12
CA ASP A 263 27.59 7.21 21.18
C ASP A 263 26.44 6.38 20.64
N PRO A 264 26.24 5.14 21.17
CA PRO A 264 25.14 4.26 20.76
C PRO A 264 23.75 4.87 21.00
N THR A 265 23.60 5.77 21.97
CA THR A 265 22.29 6.41 22.25
C THR A 265 21.89 7.35 21.13
N LEU A 266 22.84 8.12 20.60
CA LEU A 266 22.65 9.01 19.44
C LEU A 266 22.40 8.20 18.17
N ALA A 267 23.14 7.10 17.97
CA ALA A 267 22.92 6.20 16.84
C ALA A 267 21.48 5.64 16.85
N ASN A 268 21.01 5.14 17.98
CA ASN A 268 19.66 4.61 18.13
C ASN A 268 18.58 5.69 17.93
N LYS A 269 18.81 6.90 18.43
CA LYS A 269 17.90 8.04 18.20
C LYS A 269 17.83 8.41 16.72
N ALA A 270 18.95 8.44 16.01
CA ALA A 270 19.01 8.71 14.59
C ALA A 270 18.28 7.62 13.78
N ILE A 271 18.51 6.35 14.08
CA ILE A 271 17.85 5.21 13.43
C ILE A 271 16.34 5.27 13.66
N ALA A 272 15.90 5.44 14.91
CA ALA A 272 14.49 5.52 15.24
C ALA A 272 13.78 6.69 14.53
N HIS A 273 14.46 7.83 14.41
CA HIS A 273 13.93 8.97 13.67
C HIS A 273 13.82 8.65 12.18
N LEU A 274 14.84 8.04 11.58
CA LEU A 274 14.81 7.63 10.16
C LEU A 274 13.72 6.60 9.86
N GLU A 275 13.45 5.68 10.77
CA GLU A 275 12.38 4.69 10.64
C GLU A 275 10.97 5.33 10.69
N LYS A 276 10.81 6.40 11.46
CA LYS A 276 9.55 7.13 11.58
C LYS A 276 9.35 8.16 10.48
N THR A 277 10.44 8.66 9.89
CA THR A 277 10.43 9.74 8.91
C THR A 277 10.37 9.17 7.51
N LEU A 278 9.36 9.56 6.79
CA LEU A 278 9.01 9.02 5.48
C LEU A 278 9.99 9.33 4.38
N GLY A 279 10.18 8.30 3.54
CA GLY A 279 11.01 8.37 2.35
C GLY A 279 12.50 8.19 2.62
N PHE A 280 13.00 8.40 3.82
CA PHE A 280 14.41 8.18 4.13
C PHE A 280 14.79 6.70 4.16
N TYR A 281 13.84 5.85 4.50
CA TYR A 281 14.10 4.44 4.63
C TYR A 281 14.48 3.78 3.31
N GLU A 282 13.80 4.09 2.22
CA GLU A 282 14.12 3.57 0.88
C GLU A 282 15.43 4.14 0.34
N PHE A 283 15.68 5.44 0.53
CA PHE A 283 16.91 6.08 0.07
C PHE A 283 18.14 5.62 0.83
N CYS A 284 18.04 5.30 2.11
CA CYS A 284 19.11 4.71 2.92
C CYS A 284 19.42 3.25 2.54
N SER A 285 18.70 2.64 1.63
CA SER A 285 19.09 1.36 1.01
C SER A 285 20.34 1.51 0.15
N SER A 286 20.59 2.70 -0.40
CA SER A 286 21.86 3.04 -1.03
C SER A 286 22.94 3.29 0.04
N PRO A 287 24.06 2.54 0.09
CA PRO A 287 25.16 2.76 1.02
C PRO A 287 25.71 4.18 0.97
N ARG A 288 25.81 4.76 -0.21
CA ARG A 288 26.32 6.13 -0.41
C ARG A 288 25.39 7.17 0.20
N PHE A 289 24.07 7.04 -0.04
CA PHE A 289 23.10 7.95 0.54
C PHE A 289 23.04 7.79 2.07
N CYS A 290 23.09 6.54 2.56
CA CYS A 290 23.16 6.24 3.99
C CYS A 290 24.35 6.95 4.67
N TRP A 291 25.51 6.98 4.01
CA TRP A 291 26.70 7.72 4.50
C TRP A 291 26.43 9.22 4.59
N THR A 292 25.86 9.82 3.54
CA THR A 292 25.55 11.27 3.51
C THR A 292 24.56 11.65 4.61
N VAL A 293 23.47 10.88 4.74
CA VAL A 293 22.48 11.10 5.80
C VAL A 293 23.09 10.95 7.19
N CYS A 294 23.91 9.93 7.41
CA CYS A 294 24.57 9.70 8.67
C CYS A 294 25.49 10.88 9.05
N SER A 295 26.22 11.43 8.09
CA SER A 295 27.12 12.60 8.30
C SER A 295 26.32 13.87 8.65
N LEU A 296 25.22 14.12 7.92
CA LEU A 296 24.32 15.25 8.19
C LEU A 296 23.69 15.13 9.58
N TYR A 297 23.14 13.95 9.92
CA TYR A 297 22.53 13.71 11.24
C TYR A 297 23.52 13.92 12.38
N LYS A 298 24.77 13.47 12.18
CA LYS A 298 25.84 13.66 13.14
C LYS A 298 26.15 15.14 13.34
N SER A 299 26.14 15.95 12.26
CA SER A 299 26.31 17.39 12.32
C SER A 299 25.17 18.08 13.06
N LEU A 300 23.93 17.82 12.67
CA LEU A 300 22.74 18.42 13.27
C LEU A 300 22.58 18.07 14.77
N MET A 301 22.78 16.79 15.12
CA MET A 301 22.67 16.35 16.51
C MET A 301 23.76 16.92 17.41
N ASN A 302 24.98 17.11 16.86
CA ASN A 302 26.07 17.76 17.58
C ASN A 302 25.82 19.26 17.78
N ALA A 303 25.16 19.91 16.81
CA ALA A 303 24.73 21.31 16.89
C ALA A 303 23.47 21.51 17.77
N GLY A 304 22.76 20.43 18.11
CA GLY A 304 21.49 20.50 18.84
C GLY A 304 20.32 21.00 17.99
N GLU A 305 20.42 20.89 16.67
CA GLU A 305 19.38 21.28 15.71
C GLU A 305 18.31 20.19 15.52
N GLU A 306 17.14 20.58 15.01
CA GLU A 306 16.06 19.65 14.69
C GLU A 306 16.42 18.80 13.48
N LEU A 307 16.02 17.54 13.52
CA LEU A 307 16.25 16.61 12.42
C LEU A 307 15.20 16.81 11.30
N PRO A 308 15.56 16.57 10.02
CA PRO A 308 14.66 16.78 8.89
C PRO A 308 13.49 15.79 8.91
N GLU A 309 12.26 16.29 8.80
CA GLU A 309 11.03 15.47 8.79
C GLU A 309 10.63 14.99 7.39
N THR A 310 11.19 15.59 6.32
CA THR A 310 10.89 15.24 4.93
C THR A 310 12.17 15.06 4.12
N VAL A 311 12.07 14.33 2.98
CA VAL A 311 13.18 14.20 2.03
C VAL A 311 13.63 15.55 1.49
N SER A 312 12.67 16.45 1.28
CA SER A 312 12.93 17.82 0.81
C SER A 312 13.78 18.62 1.82
N GLN A 313 13.45 18.53 3.11
CA GLN A 313 14.26 19.17 4.18
C GLN A 313 15.67 18.59 4.24
N LEU A 314 15.80 17.27 4.07
CA LEU A 314 17.11 16.63 4.00
C LEU A 314 17.93 17.19 2.84
N CYS A 315 17.34 17.27 1.63
CA CYS A 315 18.05 17.80 0.46
C CYS A 315 18.40 19.28 0.63
N VAL A 316 17.53 20.09 1.25
CA VAL A 316 17.83 21.47 1.62
C VAL A 316 19.02 21.53 2.56
N GLY A 317 19.05 20.74 3.62
CA GLY A 317 20.16 20.68 4.57
C GLY A 317 21.48 20.29 3.92
N VAL A 318 21.46 19.24 3.08
CA VAL A 318 22.63 18.79 2.32
C VAL A 318 23.13 19.88 1.38
N LEU A 319 22.24 20.52 0.62
CA LEU A 319 22.63 21.55 -0.34
C LEU A 319 23.18 22.80 0.35
N VAL A 320 22.55 23.26 1.43
CA VAL A 320 23.05 24.39 2.22
C VAL A 320 24.45 24.10 2.77
N TYR A 321 24.65 22.92 3.34
CA TYR A 321 25.97 22.49 3.84
C TYR A 321 27.04 22.53 2.74
N LEU A 322 26.75 21.99 1.56
CA LEU A 322 27.69 21.98 0.44
C LEU A 322 28.00 23.37 -0.11
N ILE A 323 27.00 24.26 -0.18
CA ILE A 323 27.19 25.66 -0.62
C ILE A 323 28.08 26.42 0.37
N GLN A 324 27.93 26.19 1.66
CA GLN A 324 28.75 26.81 2.71
C GLN A 324 30.23 26.36 2.64
N GLU A 325 30.49 25.11 2.30
CA GLU A 325 31.83 24.57 2.09
C GLU A 325 32.59 25.28 0.93
N VAL A 326 31.85 25.77 -0.08
CA VAL A 326 32.46 26.42 -1.26
C VAL A 326 32.83 27.89 -1.03
N LEU A 327 32.33 28.50 0.03
CA LEU A 327 32.64 29.90 0.44
C LEU A 327 32.42 30.95 -0.65
N LEU A 328 31.39 30.76 -1.52
CA LEU A 328 31.02 31.71 -2.57
C LEU A 328 30.08 32.81 -2.05
N THR A 329 30.02 33.93 -2.77
CA THR A 329 28.99 34.94 -2.54
C THR A 329 27.61 34.44 -2.94
N THR A 330 26.54 34.95 -2.35
CA THR A 330 25.15 34.56 -2.65
C THR A 330 24.83 34.62 -4.17
N ALA A 331 25.31 35.65 -4.87
CA ALA A 331 25.13 35.79 -6.31
C ALA A 331 25.84 34.66 -7.10
N CYS A 332 27.10 34.35 -6.73
CA CYS A 332 27.86 33.28 -7.36
C CYS A 332 27.29 31.89 -7.03
N SER A 333 26.83 31.66 -5.80
CA SER A 333 26.16 30.43 -5.39
C SER A 333 24.87 30.21 -6.20
N ARG A 334 24.06 31.25 -6.35
CA ARG A 334 22.86 31.20 -7.19
C ARG A 334 23.18 30.83 -8.64
N GLU A 335 24.19 31.50 -9.23
CA GLU A 335 24.61 31.25 -10.59
C GLU A 335 25.12 29.81 -10.80
N LEU A 336 25.90 29.30 -9.82
CA LEU A 336 26.36 27.92 -9.81
C LEU A 336 25.18 26.94 -9.75
N MET A 337 24.18 27.17 -8.88
CA MET A 337 23.02 26.30 -8.76
C MET A 337 22.17 26.30 -10.04
N LEU A 338 22.01 27.45 -10.70
CA LEU A 338 21.31 27.52 -11.99
C LEU A 338 22.05 26.75 -13.08
N ALA A 339 23.37 26.83 -13.10
CA ALA A 339 24.21 26.09 -14.06
C ALA A 339 24.16 24.57 -13.81
N LEU A 340 24.27 24.13 -12.55
CA LEU A 340 24.12 22.74 -12.15
C LEU A 340 22.73 22.20 -12.48
N GLY A 341 21.66 22.98 -12.26
CA GLY A 341 20.31 22.59 -12.62
C GLY A 341 20.09 22.39 -14.13
N LYS A 342 20.71 23.23 -14.97
CA LYS A 342 20.69 23.04 -16.43
C LYS A 342 21.41 21.75 -16.84
N MET A 343 22.60 21.49 -16.27
CA MET A 343 23.32 20.24 -16.48
C MET A 343 22.50 19.03 -16.01
N ALA A 344 21.87 19.12 -14.82
CA ALA A 344 21.03 18.06 -14.29
C ALA A 344 19.85 17.73 -15.22
N SER A 345 19.15 18.74 -15.71
CA SER A 345 18.05 18.57 -16.68
C SER A 345 18.54 17.96 -18.00
N HIS A 346 19.68 18.40 -18.52
CA HIS A 346 20.27 17.85 -19.73
C HIS A 346 20.65 16.37 -19.58
N CYS A 347 21.34 16.02 -18.48
CA CYS A 347 21.72 14.63 -18.19
C CYS A 347 20.49 13.74 -18.03
N PHE A 348 19.45 14.26 -17.40
CA PHE A 348 18.21 13.54 -17.12
C PHE A 348 17.44 13.19 -18.41
N LEU A 349 17.27 14.18 -19.29
CA LEU A 349 16.51 14.04 -20.54
C LEU A 349 17.22 13.17 -21.57
N ASN A 350 18.54 13.31 -21.67
CA ASN A 350 19.33 12.57 -22.65
C ASN A 350 19.80 11.21 -22.13
N GLN A 351 19.44 10.84 -20.89
CA GLN A 351 19.93 9.63 -20.21
C GLN A 351 21.48 9.54 -20.19
N HIS A 352 22.15 10.67 -20.24
CA HIS A 352 23.59 10.76 -20.11
C HIS A 352 23.95 10.77 -18.63
N LEU A 353 24.77 9.81 -18.21
CA LEU A 353 25.21 9.72 -16.79
C LEU A 353 26.31 10.70 -16.46
N SER A 354 26.98 11.26 -17.45
CA SER A 354 28.15 12.12 -17.29
C SER A 354 28.32 13.10 -18.44
N CYS A 355 28.92 14.24 -18.15
CA CYS A 355 29.25 15.28 -19.12
C CYS A 355 30.77 15.46 -19.19
N THR A 356 31.27 15.79 -20.38
CA THR A 356 32.64 16.16 -20.61
C THR A 356 32.92 17.60 -20.16
N ARG A 357 34.18 17.98 -20.04
CA ARG A 357 34.57 19.38 -19.73
C ARG A 357 34.04 20.40 -20.75
N GLU A 358 34.04 20.04 -22.03
CA GLU A 358 33.51 20.90 -23.08
C GLU A 358 31.98 21.16 -22.91
N GLU A 359 31.23 20.10 -22.57
CA GLU A 359 29.79 20.22 -22.31
C GLU A 359 29.50 21.08 -21.06
N LEU A 360 30.37 21.07 -20.04
CA LEU A 360 30.23 21.95 -18.87
C LEU A 360 30.27 23.45 -19.25
N GLY A 361 31.05 23.79 -20.26
CA GLY A 361 31.09 25.16 -20.79
C GLY A 361 29.71 25.63 -21.31
N SER A 362 28.96 24.76 -21.97
CA SER A 362 27.60 25.05 -22.49
C SER A 362 26.59 25.36 -21.37
N PHE A 363 26.79 24.84 -20.16
CA PHE A 363 25.93 25.11 -18.99
C PHE A 363 26.38 26.36 -18.19
N GLY A 364 27.59 26.91 -18.48
CA GLY A 364 28.17 28.02 -17.73
C GLY A 364 28.95 27.60 -16.49
N LEU A 365 29.34 26.33 -16.38
CA LEU A 365 30.08 25.77 -15.24
C LEU A 365 31.60 25.96 -15.33
N GLU A 366 32.09 26.40 -16.48
CA GLU A 366 33.54 26.52 -16.72
C GLU A 366 34.25 27.40 -15.67
N LYS A 367 33.64 28.52 -15.28
CA LYS A 367 34.14 29.42 -14.26
C LYS A 367 34.03 28.92 -12.81
N PHE A 368 33.27 27.81 -12.59
CA PHE A 368 33.01 27.21 -11.29
C PHE A 368 33.56 25.81 -11.13
N LEU A 369 34.53 25.38 -11.95
CA LEU A 369 34.99 23.99 -11.98
C LEU A 369 35.41 23.44 -10.60
N GLU A 370 36.16 24.23 -9.81
CA GLU A 370 36.53 23.80 -8.45
C GLU A 370 35.34 23.72 -7.51
N ALA A 371 34.43 24.68 -7.60
CA ALA A 371 33.22 24.71 -6.80
C ALA A 371 32.24 23.60 -7.22
N ALA A 372 32.08 23.35 -8.52
CA ALA A 372 31.23 22.31 -9.05
C ALA A 372 31.69 20.89 -8.66
N ALA A 373 33.00 20.68 -8.48
CA ALA A 373 33.56 19.42 -8.02
C ALA A 373 33.06 18.98 -6.63
N VAL A 374 32.58 19.92 -5.81
CA VAL A 374 31.94 19.59 -4.52
C VAL A 374 30.58 18.90 -4.73
N PHE A 375 29.84 19.24 -5.79
CA PHE A 375 28.51 18.74 -6.10
C PHE A 375 28.51 17.57 -7.09
N LEU A 376 29.62 17.43 -7.85
CA LEU A 376 29.76 16.46 -8.91
C LEU A 376 30.82 15.41 -8.57
N GLN A 377 30.68 14.24 -9.13
CA GLN A 377 31.69 13.21 -9.17
C GLN A 377 32.60 13.48 -10.37
N VAL A 378 33.88 13.53 -10.15
CA VAL A 378 34.89 13.81 -11.18
C VAL A 378 35.70 12.54 -11.42
N ASP A 379 35.63 11.99 -12.61
CA ASP A 379 36.41 10.80 -13.02
C ASP A 379 37.44 11.19 -14.10
N GLY A 380 38.63 10.62 -14.04
CA GLY A 380 39.74 10.81 -14.97
C GLY A 380 40.94 11.58 -14.36
N GLU A 381 42.15 11.12 -14.65
CA GLU A 381 43.40 11.68 -14.08
C GLU A 381 43.90 12.93 -14.82
N GLN A 382 43.71 12.99 -16.14
CA GLN A 382 44.15 14.15 -16.96
C GLN A 382 43.03 15.18 -17.11
N LEU A 383 43.44 16.48 -17.10
CA LEU A 383 42.46 17.59 -17.11
C LEU A 383 41.49 17.58 -18.29
N ASP A 384 41.91 17.09 -19.46
CA ASP A 384 41.13 17.09 -20.71
C ASP A 384 40.23 15.86 -20.86
N THR A 385 40.47 14.79 -20.09
CA THR A 385 39.66 13.56 -20.10
C THR A 385 38.72 13.46 -18.91
N ARG A 386 38.62 14.48 -18.07
CA ARG A 386 37.71 14.46 -16.91
C ARG A 386 36.25 14.46 -17.33
N VAL A 387 35.54 13.57 -16.71
CA VAL A 387 34.09 13.40 -16.88
C VAL A 387 33.40 13.72 -15.57
N PHE A 388 32.31 14.46 -15.66
CA PHE A 388 31.56 14.96 -14.49
C PHE A 388 30.18 14.29 -14.44
N SER A 389 29.82 13.72 -13.32
CA SER A 389 28.54 13.07 -13.12
C SER A 389 27.92 13.47 -11.77
N PHE A 390 26.58 13.39 -11.69
CA PHE A 390 25.90 13.61 -10.42
C PHE A 390 26.02 12.37 -9.53
N PRO A 391 26.21 12.58 -8.19
CA PRO A 391 26.34 11.48 -7.25
C PRO A 391 25.05 10.68 -7.02
N SER A 392 23.90 11.28 -7.29
CA SER A 392 22.58 10.60 -7.18
C SER A 392 21.52 11.29 -8.02
N GLN A 393 20.55 10.51 -8.48
CA GLN A 393 19.38 11.01 -9.19
C GLN A 393 18.56 11.96 -8.30
N LEU A 394 18.48 11.69 -6.98
CA LEU A 394 17.79 12.53 -6.01
C LEU A 394 18.29 13.98 -6.05
N MET A 395 19.62 14.16 -6.05
CA MET A 395 20.23 15.51 -6.12
C MET A 395 20.04 16.16 -7.49
N GLN A 396 19.98 15.39 -8.58
CA GLN A 396 19.64 15.93 -9.90
C GLN A 396 18.26 16.54 -9.91
N GLU A 397 17.24 15.76 -9.47
CA GLU A 397 15.86 16.23 -9.42
C GLU A 397 15.70 17.45 -8.50
N PHE A 398 16.39 17.45 -7.35
CA PHE A 398 16.38 18.59 -6.43
C PHE A 398 17.01 19.84 -7.04
N LEU A 399 18.15 19.73 -7.75
CA LEU A 399 18.81 20.85 -8.44
C LEU A 399 17.96 21.38 -9.61
N ILE A 400 17.20 20.54 -10.31
CA ILE A 400 16.23 20.97 -11.33
C ILE A 400 15.16 21.84 -10.67
N ALA A 401 14.58 21.41 -9.54
CA ALA A 401 13.58 22.19 -8.80
C ALA A 401 14.13 23.54 -8.31
N VAL A 402 15.33 23.55 -7.74
CA VAL A 402 16.03 24.79 -7.32
C VAL A 402 16.25 25.71 -8.53
N SER A 403 16.77 25.17 -9.64
CA SER A 403 17.01 25.95 -10.84
C SER A 403 15.73 26.57 -11.41
N TYR A 404 14.62 25.84 -11.41
CA TYR A 404 13.32 26.35 -11.84
C TYR A 404 12.87 27.54 -10.99
N LEU A 405 12.86 27.37 -9.66
CA LEU A 405 12.31 28.38 -8.75
C LEU A 405 13.19 29.64 -8.63
N TRP A 406 14.52 29.53 -8.81
CA TRP A 406 15.43 30.68 -8.74
C TRP A 406 15.77 31.31 -10.09
N SER A 407 15.27 30.74 -11.22
CA SER A 407 15.52 31.29 -12.56
C SER A 407 14.65 32.51 -12.85
N SER A 408 15.27 33.54 -13.42
CA SER A 408 14.57 34.73 -13.91
C SER A 408 14.31 34.72 -15.42
N ALA A 409 14.91 33.80 -16.17
CA ALA A 409 15.04 33.91 -17.62
C ALA A 409 14.24 32.88 -18.45
N SER A 410 13.54 31.94 -17.83
CA SER A 410 12.83 30.87 -18.57
C SER A 410 11.39 31.26 -18.86
N THR A 411 10.93 31.01 -20.08
CA THR A 411 9.50 31.12 -20.50
C THR A 411 8.70 29.86 -20.22
N GLU A 412 9.39 28.76 -19.88
CA GLU A 412 8.81 27.45 -19.57
C GLU A 412 7.94 27.48 -18.29
N GLY A 413 6.67 27.09 -18.37
CA GLY A 413 5.77 26.94 -17.21
C GLY A 413 6.06 25.69 -16.39
N VAL A 414 5.43 25.59 -15.21
CA VAL A 414 5.57 24.41 -14.34
C VAL A 414 5.07 23.13 -15.00
N GLU A 415 3.97 23.23 -15.74
CA GLU A 415 3.37 22.08 -16.43
C GLU A 415 4.30 21.52 -17.51
N GLU A 416 4.94 22.42 -18.26
CA GLU A 416 5.91 22.05 -19.29
C GLU A 416 7.14 21.36 -18.71
N ILE A 417 7.69 21.85 -17.60
CA ILE A 417 8.86 21.21 -16.95
C ILE A 417 8.50 19.86 -16.34
N LEU A 418 7.32 19.71 -15.76
CA LEU A 418 6.87 18.42 -15.21
C LEU A 418 6.60 17.41 -16.33
N GLU A 419 5.97 17.83 -17.43
CA GLU A 419 5.71 16.97 -18.58
C GLU A 419 7.01 16.52 -19.26
N LYS A 420 7.95 17.43 -19.45
CA LYS A 420 9.27 17.16 -20.01
C LYS A 420 10.05 16.09 -19.25
N HIS A 421 9.90 16.05 -17.91
CA HIS A 421 10.58 15.09 -17.05
C HIS A 421 9.69 13.89 -16.65
N ARG A 422 8.46 13.81 -17.16
CA ARG A 422 7.50 12.74 -16.87
C ARG A 422 8.06 11.35 -17.21
N GLY A 423 7.89 10.40 -16.29
CA GLY A 423 8.40 9.03 -16.43
C GLY A 423 9.88 8.83 -16.08
N HIS A 424 10.63 9.92 -15.91
CA HIS A 424 12.03 9.89 -15.50
C HIS A 424 12.23 10.43 -14.08
N ALA A 425 11.63 11.58 -13.75
CA ALA A 425 11.66 12.18 -12.42
C ALA A 425 10.57 11.58 -11.52
N LYS A 426 10.95 11.24 -10.28
CA LYS A 426 10.05 10.66 -9.28
C LYS A 426 9.66 11.65 -8.18
N LEU A 427 10.48 12.65 -7.89
CA LEU A 427 10.36 13.55 -6.76
C LEU A 427 10.42 15.03 -7.13
N LEU A 428 10.54 15.37 -8.41
CA LEU A 428 10.66 16.75 -8.87
C LEU A 428 9.51 17.63 -8.40
N ASP A 429 8.29 17.17 -8.54
CA ASP A 429 7.08 17.84 -8.07
C ASP A 429 7.01 17.98 -6.54
N SER A 430 7.48 16.95 -5.82
CA SER A 430 7.60 16.98 -4.37
C SER A 430 8.59 18.05 -3.89
N PHE A 431 9.72 18.18 -4.58
CA PHE A 431 10.69 19.24 -4.30
C PHE A 431 10.16 20.62 -4.64
N LEU A 432 9.46 20.77 -5.77
CA LEU A 432 8.80 22.02 -6.12
C LEU A 432 7.74 22.40 -5.09
N SER A 433 6.96 21.42 -4.61
CA SER A 433 5.96 21.64 -3.56
C SER A 433 6.59 22.13 -2.27
N ALA A 434 7.62 21.45 -1.78
CA ALA A 434 8.33 21.86 -0.58
C ALA A 434 8.93 23.26 -0.72
N LEU A 435 9.70 23.51 -1.78
CA LEU A 435 10.38 24.78 -2.01
C LEU A 435 9.43 25.94 -2.37
N SER A 436 8.17 25.66 -2.71
CA SER A 436 7.14 26.69 -2.89
C SER A 436 6.78 27.39 -1.57
N GLU A 437 7.01 26.73 -0.41
CA GLU A 437 6.67 27.25 0.90
C GLU A 437 7.87 27.90 1.61
N PRO A 438 7.69 29.11 2.15
CA PRO A 438 8.79 29.87 2.80
C PRO A 438 9.47 29.10 3.93
N VAL A 439 8.69 28.35 4.71
CA VAL A 439 9.22 27.60 5.87
C VAL A 439 10.28 26.59 5.43
N GLN A 440 10.07 25.94 4.28
CA GLN A 440 10.94 24.90 3.77
C GLN A 440 12.20 25.49 3.08
N ARG A 441 12.05 26.59 2.35
CA ARG A 441 13.14 27.15 1.56
C ARG A 441 14.02 28.20 2.27
N ARG A 442 13.60 28.70 3.46
CA ARG A 442 14.38 29.70 4.23
C ARG A 442 15.86 29.39 4.35
N PRO A 443 16.31 28.15 4.64
CA PRO A 443 17.73 27.85 4.70
C PRO A 443 18.45 28.11 3.37
N LEU A 444 17.79 27.83 2.24
CA LEU A 444 18.35 28.11 0.91
C LEU A 444 18.34 29.62 0.59
N GLU A 445 17.36 30.36 1.03
CA GLU A 445 17.28 31.81 0.83
C GLU A 445 18.50 32.54 1.47
N THR A 446 19.04 32.01 2.57
CA THR A 446 20.23 32.57 3.23
C THR A 446 21.48 32.48 2.35
N VAL A 447 21.60 31.46 1.50
CA VAL A 447 22.76 31.18 0.67
C VAL A 447 22.56 31.49 -0.82
N LEU A 448 21.32 31.53 -1.32
CA LEU A 448 20.96 31.77 -2.74
C LEU A 448 20.19 33.09 -2.96
N GLY A 449 19.73 33.76 -1.91
CA GLY A 449 18.78 34.85 -2.00
C GLY A 449 17.35 34.38 -2.29
N GLU A 450 16.42 35.32 -2.44
CA GLU A 450 15.00 34.98 -2.66
C GLU A 450 14.76 34.34 -4.03
N PRO A 451 13.82 33.35 -4.11
CA PRO A 451 13.40 32.73 -5.36
C PRO A 451 12.60 33.72 -6.24
N ASN A 452 12.29 33.34 -7.45
CA ASN A 452 11.43 34.12 -8.32
C ASN A 452 9.96 33.93 -7.88
N ALA A 453 9.33 35.03 -7.47
CA ALA A 453 7.95 35.03 -6.95
C ALA A 453 6.92 34.51 -7.99
N ASP A 454 7.12 34.83 -9.27
CA ASP A 454 6.22 34.40 -10.37
C ASP A 454 6.27 32.89 -10.55
N ARG A 455 7.45 32.28 -10.39
CA ARG A 455 7.64 30.82 -10.47
C ARG A 455 6.98 30.10 -9.31
N VAL A 456 7.13 30.62 -8.11
CA VAL A 456 6.45 30.10 -6.92
C VAL A 456 4.93 30.18 -7.08
N ALA A 457 4.41 31.31 -7.58
CA ALA A 457 2.98 31.50 -7.81
C ALA A 457 2.47 30.57 -8.94
N ASP A 458 3.25 30.34 -9.98
CA ASP A 458 2.93 29.42 -11.07
C ASP A 458 2.75 27.98 -10.57
N PHE A 459 3.71 27.49 -9.77
CA PHE A 459 3.60 26.16 -9.17
C PHE A 459 2.37 26.04 -8.25
N LYS A 460 2.12 27.00 -7.38
CA LYS A 460 0.94 26.98 -6.47
C LYS A 460 -0.38 26.95 -7.23
N ARG A 461 -0.47 27.69 -8.33
CA ARG A 461 -1.66 27.69 -9.20
C ARG A 461 -1.87 26.35 -9.86
N TRP A 462 -0.81 25.74 -10.38
CA TRP A 462 -0.84 24.39 -10.95
C TRP A 462 -1.25 23.35 -9.89
N LEU A 463 -0.63 23.38 -8.71
CA LEU A 463 -0.94 22.43 -7.63
C LEU A 463 -2.41 22.49 -7.24
N LYS A 464 -2.99 23.70 -7.11
CA LYS A 464 -4.40 23.89 -6.81
C LYS A 464 -5.32 23.35 -7.90
N SER A 465 -5.07 23.74 -9.15
CA SER A 465 -5.89 23.31 -10.28
C SER A 465 -5.86 21.80 -10.47
N SER A 466 -4.67 21.19 -10.47
CA SER A 466 -4.50 19.75 -10.72
C SER A 466 -5.01 18.90 -9.55
N SER A 467 -4.86 19.37 -8.31
CA SER A 467 -5.41 18.68 -7.14
C SER A 467 -6.94 18.75 -7.11
N GLU A 468 -7.56 19.88 -7.46
CA GLU A 468 -9.02 19.99 -7.55
C GLU A 468 -9.59 19.06 -8.63
N GLU A 469 -8.94 18.94 -9.77
CA GLU A 469 -9.34 18.03 -10.84
C GLU A 469 -9.23 16.56 -10.39
N ALA A 470 -8.11 16.17 -9.81
CA ALA A 470 -7.89 14.82 -9.28
C ALA A 470 -8.91 14.45 -8.20
N LEU A 471 -9.20 15.36 -7.27
CA LEU A 471 -10.11 15.11 -6.15
C LEU A 471 -11.57 15.02 -6.59
N ARG A 472 -11.96 15.64 -7.71
CA ARG A 472 -13.29 15.52 -8.34
C ARG A 472 -13.41 14.28 -9.23
N GLY A 473 -12.29 13.71 -9.69
CA GLY A 473 -12.27 12.58 -10.60
C GLY A 473 -12.58 11.23 -9.93
N TYR A 474 -12.94 10.24 -10.77
CA TYR A 474 -13.17 8.86 -10.33
C TYR A 474 -11.86 8.09 -10.07
N HIS A 475 -10.70 8.62 -10.49
CA HIS A 475 -9.39 7.98 -10.35
C HIS A 475 -8.77 8.28 -8.98
N LYS A 476 -9.09 7.41 -8.02
CA LYS A 476 -8.66 7.54 -6.62
C LYS A 476 -7.15 7.41 -6.42
N ASP A 477 -6.46 6.77 -7.35
CA ASP A 477 -5.01 6.53 -7.29
C ASP A 477 -4.16 7.81 -7.38
N GLN A 478 -4.74 8.92 -7.83
CA GLN A 478 -4.05 10.21 -7.92
C GLN A 478 -4.11 11.03 -6.62
N HIS A 479 -5.03 10.72 -5.70
CA HIS A 479 -5.15 11.47 -4.44
C HIS A 479 -3.89 11.38 -3.59
N HIS A 480 -3.25 10.19 -3.51
CA HIS A 480 -2.02 9.98 -2.72
C HIS A 480 -0.91 10.92 -3.13
N HIS A 481 -0.78 11.10 -4.44
CA HIS A 481 0.25 11.95 -5.03
C HIS A 481 0.16 13.38 -4.48
N TYR A 482 -1.03 14.00 -4.55
CA TYR A 482 -1.22 15.37 -4.05
C TYR A 482 -1.10 15.46 -2.52
N PHE A 483 -1.51 14.44 -1.77
CA PHE A 483 -1.28 14.42 -0.32
C PHE A 483 0.20 14.33 0.02
N HIS A 484 0.96 13.57 -0.77
CA HIS A 484 2.41 13.53 -0.63
C HIS A 484 3.04 14.91 -0.91
N LEU A 485 2.62 15.60 -1.99
CA LEU A 485 3.08 16.95 -2.29
C LEU A 485 2.80 17.94 -1.14
N LEU A 486 1.58 17.90 -0.60
CA LEU A 486 1.19 18.75 0.52
C LEU A 486 1.95 18.43 1.81
N HIS A 487 2.23 17.14 2.05
CA HIS A 487 3.08 16.72 3.15
C HIS A 487 4.51 17.24 2.99
N GLN A 488 5.10 17.17 1.79
CA GLN A 488 6.42 17.71 1.53
C GLN A 488 6.51 19.24 1.74
N ALA A 489 5.41 19.94 1.45
CA ALA A 489 5.32 21.38 1.64
C ALA A 489 5.26 21.80 3.12
N GLN A 490 4.81 20.94 4.04
CA GLN A 490 4.68 21.22 5.49
C GLN A 490 3.97 22.55 5.79
N SER A 491 2.91 22.86 5.03
CA SER A 491 2.17 24.12 5.13
C SER A 491 0.68 23.90 5.36
N LYS A 492 0.23 24.14 6.59
CA LYS A 492 -1.19 24.01 6.97
C LYS A 492 -2.10 24.95 6.19
N SER A 493 -1.61 26.14 5.85
CA SER A 493 -2.37 27.11 5.04
C SER A 493 -2.57 26.61 3.61
N LEU A 494 -1.52 26.03 3.00
CA LEU A 494 -1.57 25.43 1.68
C LEU A 494 -2.54 24.24 1.62
N VAL A 495 -2.50 23.34 2.62
CA VAL A 495 -3.45 22.23 2.73
C VAL A 495 -4.90 22.72 2.72
N LYS A 496 -5.21 23.74 3.53
CA LYS A 496 -6.56 24.29 3.61
C LYS A 496 -6.99 25.03 2.35
N GLU A 497 -6.06 25.62 1.63
CA GLU A 497 -6.31 26.29 0.35
C GLU A 497 -6.60 25.29 -0.77
N VAL A 498 -5.83 24.21 -0.83
CA VAL A 498 -5.89 23.19 -1.89
C VAL A 498 -7.06 22.23 -1.66
N ILE A 499 -7.28 21.79 -0.42
CA ILE A 499 -8.28 20.75 -0.11
C ILE A 499 -9.56 21.40 0.47
N THR A 500 -10.31 22.07 -0.38
CA THR A 500 -11.57 22.72 0.00
C THR A 500 -12.77 21.79 -0.01
N ILE A 501 -12.74 20.72 -0.80
CA ILE A 501 -13.91 19.87 -1.11
C ILE A 501 -13.93 18.57 -0.27
N THR A 502 -12.77 18.02 0.09
CA THR A 502 -12.66 16.66 0.64
C THR A 502 -12.83 16.52 2.14
N ALA A 503 -12.80 17.61 2.92
CA ALA A 503 -13.08 17.54 4.36
C ALA A 503 -14.47 16.97 4.69
N ARG A 504 -15.43 17.08 3.73
CA ARG A 504 -16.80 16.54 3.85
C ARG A 504 -17.04 15.25 3.04
N MET A 505 -16.10 14.84 2.18
CA MET A 505 -16.21 13.64 1.35
C MET A 505 -15.21 12.62 1.85
N GLY A 506 -15.61 11.39 2.09
CA GLY A 506 -14.74 10.33 2.59
C GLY A 506 -13.55 10.05 1.66
N ILE A 507 -12.41 9.79 2.25
CA ILE A 507 -11.20 9.33 1.57
C ILE A 507 -11.19 7.81 1.57
N SER A 508 -10.98 7.19 0.40
CA SER A 508 -11.01 5.73 0.24
C SER A 508 -9.71 5.24 -0.39
N TYR A 509 -9.08 4.23 0.22
CA TYR A 509 -7.83 3.61 -0.23
C TYR A 509 -7.87 2.09 -0.12
N ALA A 510 -7.25 1.40 -1.10
CA ALA A 510 -7.12 -0.05 -1.08
C ALA A 510 -5.81 -0.50 -0.41
N ASP A 511 -4.66 -0.04 -0.92
CA ASP A 511 -3.34 -0.34 -0.36
C ASP A 511 -2.58 0.96 -0.15
N LEU A 512 -2.14 1.19 1.08
CA LEU A 512 -1.33 2.35 1.46
C LEU A 512 0.08 1.91 1.79
N SER A 513 1.07 2.60 1.27
CA SER A 513 2.44 2.54 1.80
C SER A 513 2.54 3.29 3.14
N LEU A 514 3.63 3.09 3.86
CA LEU A 514 3.88 3.87 5.09
C LEU A 514 3.96 5.37 4.80
N GLN A 515 4.58 5.75 3.69
CA GLN A 515 4.71 7.15 3.25
C GLN A 515 3.35 7.80 2.99
N GLU A 516 2.46 7.10 2.28
CA GLU A 516 1.10 7.57 2.02
C GLU A 516 0.28 7.67 3.31
N SER A 517 0.49 6.74 4.26
CA SER A 517 -0.18 6.76 5.56
C SER A 517 0.15 8.03 6.36
N VAL A 518 1.41 8.44 6.38
CA VAL A 518 1.82 9.68 7.09
C VAL A 518 1.43 10.93 6.31
N ALA A 519 1.52 10.92 4.99
CA ALA A 519 1.03 12.05 4.19
C ALA A 519 -0.46 12.27 4.39
N LEU A 520 -1.25 11.20 4.40
CA LEU A 520 -2.67 11.25 4.71
C LEU A 520 -2.93 11.77 6.13
N ASN A 521 -2.18 11.24 7.11
CA ASN A 521 -2.29 11.71 8.50
C ASN A 521 -2.05 13.22 8.60
N TYR A 522 -0.96 13.71 8.01
CA TYR A 522 -0.62 15.14 8.01
C TYR A 522 -1.75 16.00 7.43
N VAL A 523 -2.31 15.58 6.29
CA VAL A 523 -3.41 16.31 5.65
C VAL A 523 -4.64 16.35 6.56
N VAL A 524 -5.03 15.21 7.16
CA VAL A 524 -6.18 15.16 8.06
C VAL A 524 -5.96 16.03 9.31
N GLU A 525 -4.77 16.01 9.89
CA GLU A 525 -4.43 16.87 11.03
C GLU A 525 -4.49 18.37 10.68
N CYS A 526 -4.06 18.73 9.47
CA CYS A 526 -4.18 20.10 8.98
C CYS A 526 -5.63 20.54 8.78
N LEU A 527 -6.50 19.65 8.33
CA LEU A 527 -7.94 19.89 8.16
C LEU A 527 -8.67 19.95 9.51
N GLY A 528 -8.24 19.16 10.49
CA GLY A 528 -8.77 19.09 11.86
C GLY A 528 -9.83 18.03 12.08
N GLU A 529 -10.58 17.63 11.05
CA GLU A 529 -11.58 16.55 11.11
C GLU A 529 -11.86 15.98 9.71
N MET A 530 -12.35 14.75 9.65
CA MET A 530 -12.74 14.06 8.44
C MET A 530 -14.05 13.30 8.64
N GLU A 531 -14.94 13.33 7.64
CA GLU A 531 -16.18 12.57 7.70
C GLU A 531 -15.94 11.06 7.67
N LYS A 532 -15.17 10.57 6.69
CA LYS A 532 -14.98 9.15 6.48
C LYS A 532 -13.57 8.80 6.02
N LEU A 533 -12.91 7.94 6.78
CA LEU A 533 -11.65 7.28 6.41
C LEU A 533 -11.97 5.82 6.00
N ASN A 534 -11.87 5.54 4.71
CA ASN A 534 -12.17 4.22 4.15
C ASN A 534 -10.89 3.55 3.64
N LEU A 535 -10.41 2.57 4.40
CA LEU A 535 -9.24 1.75 4.08
C LEU A 535 -9.68 0.34 3.62
N TYR A 536 -10.75 0.28 2.84
CA TYR A 536 -11.31 -0.95 2.29
C TYR A 536 -10.26 -1.68 1.42
N LEU A 537 -10.12 -2.98 1.62
CA LEU A 537 -9.13 -3.85 0.96
C LEU A 537 -7.66 -3.57 1.32
N SER A 538 -7.36 -2.77 2.31
CA SER A 538 -5.99 -2.65 2.85
C SER A 538 -5.62 -3.94 3.59
N ARG A 539 -5.34 -5.00 2.81
CA ARG A 539 -5.23 -6.38 3.34
C ARG A 539 -4.08 -6.59 4.31
N ASN A 540 -3.04 -5.77 4.23
CA ASN A 540 -1.80 -5.97 4.97
C ASN A 540 -1.31 -4.67 5.61
N LEU A 541 -2.20 -3.95 6.33
CA LEU A 541 -1.78 -2.81 7.13
C LEU A 541 -0.80 -3.25 8.20
N THR A 542 0.42 -2.74 8.13
CA THR A 542 1.44 -2.99 9.15
C THR A 542 1.15 -2.23 10.43
N GLU A 543 1.81 -2.61 11.51
CA GLU A 543 1.66 -1.92 12.80
C GLU A 543 2.11 -0.46 12.69
N GLU A 544 3.23 -0.21 12.00
CA GLU A 544 3.78 1.12 11.78
C GLU A 544 2.83 2.01 10.95
N GLN A 545 2.13 1.44 9.95
CA GLN A 545 1.14 2.17 9.17
C GLN A 545 -0.06 2.58 10.02
N VAL A 546 -0.56 1.68 10.89
CA VAL A 546 -1.67 2.00 11.78
C VAL A 546 -1.23 3.00 12.86
N GLU A 547 -0.01 2.89 13.39
CA GLU A 547 0.57 3.91 14.29
C GLU A 547 0.59 5.28 13.61
N ALA A 548 1.07 5.34 12.36
CA ALA A 548 1.12 6.57 11.57
C ALA A 548 -0.27 7.17 11.28
N LEU A 549 -1.29 6.32 11.07
CA LEU A 549 -2.65 6.74 10.80
C LEU A 549 -3.49 7.02 12.06
N ALA A 550 -3.01 6.64 13.25
CA ALA A 550 -3.78 6.75 14.48
C ALA A 550 -4.32 8.17 14.77
N PRO A 551 -3.55 9.27 14.55
CA PRO A 551 -4.09 10.61 14.69
C PRO A 551 -5.21 10.91 13.68
N ALA A 552 -5.05 10.54 12.39
CA ALA A 552 -6.10 10.71 11.39
C ALA A 552 -7.35 9.86 11.71
N MET A 553 -7.17 8.65 12.22
CA MET A 553 -8.27 7.81 12.71
C MET A 553 -9.01 8.51 13.85
N SER A 554 -8.29 9.14 14.79
CA SER A 554 -8.90 9.87 15.92
C SER A 554 -9.72 11.09 15.49
N LEU A 555 -9.39 11.68 14.35
CA LEU A 555 -10.05 12.85 13.76
C LEU A 555 -11.14 12.47 12.74
N SER A 556 -11.42 11.18 12.52
CA SER A 556 -12.40 10.69 11.56
C SER A 556 -13.69 10.27 12.26
N HIS A 557 -14.86 10.68 11.72
CA HIS A 557 -16.17 10.28 12.23
C HIS A 557 -16.48 8.81 11.91
N GLN A 558 -16.08 8.34 10.74
CA GLN A 558 -16.27 6.96 10.30
C GLN A 558 -14.95 6.35 9.87
N ILE A 559 -14.66 5.13 10.36
CA ILE A 559 -13.48 4.34 9.99
C ILE A 559 -13.95 3.02 9.39
N MET A 560 -13.54 2.74 8.14
CA MET A 560 -13.82 1.51 7.42
C MET A 560 -12.51 0.73 7.19
N LEU A 561 -12.37 -0.39 7.87
CA LEU A 561 -11.22 -1.31 7.80
C LEU A 561 -11.65 -2.71 7.36
N MET A 562 -12.59 -2.78 6.43
CA MET A 562 -13.12 -4.04 5.93
C MET A 562 -12.02 -4.85 5.22
N ASP A 563 -12.06 -6.18 5.39
CA ASP A 563 -11.08 -7.14 4.81
C ASP A 563 -9.61 -6.85 5.17
N SER A 564 -9.36 -6.23 6.33
CA SER A 564 -8.01 -5.88 6.81
C SER A 564 -7.47 -6.93 7.75
N ARG A 565 -6.18 -7.28 7.61
CA ARG A 565 -5.46 -8.20 8.50
C ARG A 565 -4.60 -7.41 9.46
N LEU A 566 -5.17 -7.00 10.59
CA LEU A 566 -4.45 -6.22 11.60
C LEU A 566 -3.65 -7.13 12.54
N SER A 567 -2.44 -6.71 12.90
CA SER A 567 -1.66 -7.31 14.01
C SER A 567 -2.26 -6.91 15.37
N SER A 568 -1.85 -7.56 16.44
CA SER A 568 -2.29 -7.16 17.80
C SER A 568 -1.83 -5.75 18.17
N GLY A 569 -0.62 -5.34 17.75
CA GLY A 569 -0.11 -3.99 17.94
C GLY A 569 -0.92 -2.96 17.13
N ALA A 570 -1.23 -3.25 15.86
CA ALA A 570 -2.09 -2.39 15.04
C ALA A 570 -3.48 -2.18 15.68
N VAL A 571 -4.08 -3.24 16.24
CA VAL A 571 -5.37 -3.13 16.96
C VAL A 571 -5.22 -2.28 18.23
N ALA A 572 -4.07 -2.33 18.93
CA ALA A 572 -3.82 -1.49 20.10
C ALA A 572 -3.73 0.00 19.72
N HIS A 573 -3.06 0.34 18.62
CA HIS A 573 -3.03 1.71 18.09
C HIS A 573 -4.42 2.20 17.69
N LEU A 574 -5.21 1.36 17.00
CA LEU A 574 -6.61 1.66 16.68
C LEU A 574 -7.44 1.90 17.94
N ALA A 575 -7.33 1.04 18.95
CA ALA A 575 -8.05 1.18 20.23
C ALA A 575 -7.68 2.50 20.93
N SER A 576 -6.40 2.88 20.92
CA SER A 576 -5.93 4.17 21.46
C SER A 576 -6.49 5.36 20.68
N ALA A 577 -6.56 5.28 19.35
CA ALA A 577 -7.14 6.32 18.51
C ALA A 577 -8.63 6.51 18.82
N LEU A 578 -9.38 5.40 18.94
CA LEU A 578 -10.82 5.43 19.27
C LEU A 578 -11.10 6.07 20.64
N SER A 579 -10.30 5.75 21.65
CA SER A 579 -10.52 6.26 23.01
C SER A 579 -10.33 7.77 23.12
N ARG A 580 -9.49 8.36 22.28
CA ARG A 580 -9.17 9.80 22.24
C ARG A 580 -9.96 10.57 21.20
N GLY A 581 -10.55 9.85 20.23
CA GLY A 581 -11.05 10.40 19.00
C GLY A 581 -12.51 10.86 19.04
N ILE A 582 -12.96 11.28 17.82
CA ILE A 582 -14.35 11.69 17.56
C ILE A 582 -15.15 10.59 16.84
N THR A 583 -14.56 9.44 16.60
CA THR A 583 -15.12 8.36 15.78
C THR A 583 -16.44 7.86 16.35
N THR A 584 -17.46 7.83 15.49
CA THR A 584 -18.82 7.39 15.82
C THR A 584 -19.17 6.05 15.16
N GLU A 585 -18.52 5.68 14.06
CA GLU A 585 -18.74 4.42 13.35
C GLU A 585 -17.40 3.74 13.03
N LEU A 586 -17.33 2.43 13.34
CA LEU A 586 -16.19 1.55 13.01
C LEU A 586 -16.71 0.31 12.31
N ASP A 587 -16.16 0.02 11.12
CA ASP A 587 -16.42 -1.19 10.37
C ASP A 587 -15.14 -2.02 10.22
N LEU A 588 -15.10 -3.18 10.87
CA LEU A 588 -14.05 -4.19 10.80
C LEU A 588 -14.52 -5.47 10.12
N SER A 589 -15.63 -5.40 9.38
CA SER A 589 -16.22 -6.58 8.73
C SER A 589 -15.21 -7.29 7.83
N GLN A 590 -15.27 -8.63 7.82
CA GLN A 590 -14.39 -9.53 7.06
C GLN A 590 -12.90 -9.50 7.52
N SER A 591 -12.56 -8.74 8.54
CA SER A 591 -11.23 -8.72 9.14
C SER A 591 -11.01 -9.97 9.99
N GLN A 592 -9.82 -10.56 9.92
CA GLN A 592 -9.47 -11.74 10.70
C GLN A 592 -9.08 -11.34 12.14
N LEU A 593 -10.01 -10.73 12.86
CA LEU A 593 -9.75 -10.16 14.17
C LEU A 593 -9.49 -11.24 15.22
N GLY A 594 -10.45 -12.20 15.37
CA GLY A 594 -10.39 -13.23 16.42
C GLY A 594 -10.55 -12.68 17.84
N ASP A 595 -10.67 -13.56 18.83
CA ASP A 595 -11.02 -13.16 20.20
C ASP A 595 -9.91 -12.37 20.89
N GLU A 596 -8.65 -12.78 20.74
CA GLU A 596 -7.51 -12.13 21.40
C GLU A 596 -7.34 -10.66 20.97
N LYS A 597 -7.40 -10.40 19.66
CA LYS A 597 -7.28 -9.01 19.16
C LYS A 597 -8.52 -8.19 19.51
N PHE A 598 -9.71 -8.83 19.48
CA PHE A 598 -10.93 -8.17 19.89
C PHE A 598 -10.91 -7.73 21.35
N LYS A 599 -10.33 -8.53 22.22
CA LYS A 599 -10.09 -8.17 23.62
C LYS A 599 -9.25 -6.90 23.76
N VAL A 600 -8.18 -6.76 22.95
CA VAL A 600 -7.37 -5.54 22.89
C VAL A 600 -8.21 -4.35 22.44
N LEU A 601 -9.04 -4.53 21.40
CA LEU A 601 -9.93 -3.48 20.91
C LEU A 601 -10.93 -3.02 21.99
N CYS A 602 -11.49 -3.95 22.75
CA CYS A 602 -12.46 -3.65 23.82
C CYS A 602 -11.93 -2.69 24.89
N ALA A 603 -10.63 -2.64 25.10
CA ALA A 603 -10.02 -1.65 26.00
C ALA A 603 -10.26 -0.21 25.54
N GLY A 604 -10.16 0.04 24.22
CA GLY A 604 -10.45 1.37 23.65
C GLY A 604 -11.94 1.66 23.50
N LEU A 605 -12.78 0.63 23.36
CA LEU A 605 -14.23 0.80 23.18
C LEU A 605 -14.96 1.28 24.45
N ARG A 606 -14.39 1.11 25.63
CA ARG A 606 -15.04 1.50 26.89
C ARG A 606 -15.23 3.01 27.03
N ASP A 607 -14.27 3.80 26.56
CA ASP A 607 -14.24 5.25 26.75
C ASP A 607 -14.38 6.06 25.44
N CYS A 608 -14.78 5.41 24.34
CA CYS A 608 -14.89 6.06 23.04
C CYS A 608 -16.27 6.65 22.76
N LYS A 609 -16.37 7.46 21.69
CA LYS A 609 -17.62 8.05 21.21
C LYS A 609 -18.40 7.15 20.24
N LEU A 610 -17.95 5.91 20.05
CA LEU A 610 -18.49 5.00 19.06
C LEU A 610 -19.96 4.69 19.34
N THR A 611 -20.80 4.88 18.32
CA THR A 611 -22.23 4.53 18.34
C THR A 611 -22.53 3.31 17.51
N THR A 612 -21.76 3.02 16.50
CA THR A 612 -21.95 1.91 15.57
C THR A 612 -20.67 1.07 15.43
N LEU A 613 -20.80 -0.23 15.68
CA LEU A 613 -19.69 -1.20 15.52
C LEU A 613 -20.15 -2.35 14.63
N LYS A 614 -19.41 -2.58 13.54
CA LYS A 614 -19.64 -3.68 12.60
C LYS A 614 -18.49 -4.66 12.66
N LEU A 615 -18.79 -5.91 12.97
CA LEU A 615 -17.87 -7.03 13.19
C LEU A 615 -18.30 -8.28 12.41
N GLN A 616 -18.84 -8.12 11.21
CA GLN A 616 -19.33 -9.24 10.41
C GLN A 616 -18.13 -10.08 9.92
N VAL A 617 -18.24 -11.41 10.01
CA VAL A 617 -17.20 -12.35 9.53
C VAL A 617 -15.81 -12.09 10.16
N CYS A 618 -15.76 -11.80 11.45
CA CYS A 618 -14.50 -11.46 12.17
C CYS A 618 -13.88 -12.63 12.92
N ARG A 619 -14.38 -13.86 12.76
CA ARG A 619 -13.91 -15.06 13.49
C ARG A 619 -14.01 -14.95 15.02
N LEU A 620 -15.03 -14.24 15.50
CA LEU A 620 -15.30 -14.13 16.93
C LEU A 620 -16.04 -15.38 17.43
N THR A 621 -15.73 -15.78 18.67
CA THR A 621 -16.34 -16.93 19.34
C THR A 621 -17.02 -16.53 20.64
N GLU A 622 -17.46 -17.51 21.43
CA GLU A 622 -18.02 -17.27 22.77
C GLU A 622 -17.08 -16.54 23.73
N LEU A 623 -15.75 -16.59 23.47
CA LEU A 623 -14.73 -15.96 24.32
C LEU A 623 -14.76 -14.44 24.24
N SER A 624 -15.11 -13.88 23.08
CA SER A 624 -15.20 -12.43 22.89
C SER A 624 -16.39 -11.78 23.60
N CYS A 625 -17.38 -12.57 24.00
CA CYS A 625 -18.63 -12.05 24.52
C CYS A 625 -18.52 -11.49 25.95
N ASP A 626 -17.62 -11.99 26.78
CA ASP A 626 -17.36 -11.45 28.11
C ASP A 626 -16.76 -10.03 28.04
N ASP A 627 -15.79 -9.83 27.15
CA ASP A 627 -15.17 -8.52 26.93
C ASP A 627 -16.18 -7.52 26.39
N LEU A 628 -17.02 -7.95 25.41
CA LEU A 628 -18.08 -7.12 24.84
C LEU A 628 -19.16 -6.77 25.86
N ALA A 629 -19.59 -7.74 26.68
CA ALA A 629 -20.54 -7.49 27.79
C ALA A 629 -19.96 -6.47 28.79
N SER A 630 -18.67 -6.54 29.08
CA SER A 630 -17.98 -5.53 29.91
C SER A 630 -18.00 -4.14 29.28
N VAL A 631 -17.81 -4.03 27.95
CA VAL A 631 -17.93 -2.75 27.21
C VAL A 631 -19.36 -2.21 27.33
N LEU A 632 -20.39 -3.03 27.06
CA LEU A 632 -21.80 -2.63 27.14
C LEU A 632 -22.20 -2.21 28.55
N SER A 633 -21.55 -2.76 29.58
CA SER A 633 -21.80 -2.42 30.98
C SER A 633 -21.00 -1.20 31.46
N SER A 634 -20.08 -0.69 30.67
CA SER A 634 -19.32 0.51 30.99
C SER A 634 -20.23 1.75 31.02
N GLY A 635 -20.08 2.60 32.02
CA GLY A 635 -20.83 3.85 32.13
C GLY A 635 -20.45 4.90 31.07
N THR A 636 -19.34 4.69 30.38
CA THR A 636 -18.78 5.63 29.39
C THR A 636 -19.06 5.23 27.94
N ALA A 637 -19.29 3.93 27.68
CA ALA A 637 -19.59 3.44 26.33
C ALA A 637 -20.91 4.00 25.77
N ARG A 638 -20.91 4.37 24.49
CA ARG A 638 -22.05 5.00 23.80
C ARG A 638 -22.63 4.12 22.67
N LEU A 639 -22.27 2.83 22.62
CA LEU A 639 -22.63 1.93 21.54
C LEU A 639 -24.14 1.74 21.45
N GLN A 640 -24.71 2.07 20.29
CA GLN A 640 -26.14 1.97 20.00
C GLN A 640 -26.46 0.88 18.97
N ARG A 641 -25.56 0.61 18.03
CA ARG A 641 -25.73 -0.38 16.98
C ARG A 641 -24.54 -1.34 16.95
N LEU A 642 -24.83 -2.64 17.00
CA LEU A 642 -23.84 -3.70 16.95
C LEU A 642 -24.23 -4.73 15.90
N ALA A 643 -23.36 -4.99 14.93
CA ALA A 643 -23.55 -6.00 13.91
C ALA A 643 -22.42 -7.05 14.02
N MET A 644 -22.81 -8.32 14.27
CA MET A 644 -21.88 -9.44 14.47
C MET A 644 -22.15 -10.62 13.53
N ARG A 645 -22.75 -10.37 12.38
CA ARG A 645 -23.16 -11.39 11.42
C ARG A 645 -22.00 -12.38 11.09
N HIS A 646 -22.35 -13.69 10.92
CA HIS A 646 -21.43 -14.77 10.54
C HIS A 646 -20.21 -14.91 11.48
N ASN A 647 -20.45 -14.90 12.78
CA ASN A 647 -19.46 -15.26 13.80
C ASN A 647 -19.87 -16.54 14.54
N GLN A 648 -18.95 -17.12 15.30
CA GLN A 648 -19.22 -18.40 16.01
C GLN A 648 -19.54 -18.16 17.49
N ILE A 649 -20.48 -17.27 17.76
CA ILE A 649 -20.84 -16.82 19.12
C ILE A 649 -21.43 -17.94 19.95
N GLY A 650 -22.38 -18.71 19.37
CA GLY A 650 -23.09 -19.78 20.04
C GLY A 650 -23.94 -19.31 21.23
N ASP A 651 -24.70 -20.23 21.80
CA ASP A 651 -25.62 -19.93 22.91
C ASP A 651 -24.89 -19.44 24.15
N ARG A 652 -23.77 -20.08 24.51
CA ARG A 652 -22.96 -19.68 25.69
C ARG A 652 -22.46 -18.25 25.59
N GLY A 653 -21.91 -17.88 24.44
CA GLY A 653 -21.43 -16.53 24.20
C GLY A 653 -22.57 -15.52 24.24
N PHE A 654 -23.69 -15.85 23.59
CA PHE A 654 -24.84 -14.96 23.56
C PHE A 654 -25.48 -14.75 24.95
N VAL A 655 -25.52 -15.77 25.80
CA VAL A 655 -25.97 -15.64 27.20
C VAL A 655 -25.10 -14.65 27.95
N LYS A 656 -23.77 -14.69 27.76
CA LYS A 656 -22.84 -13.71 28.33
C LYS A 656 -23.08 -12.29 27.82
N LEU A 657 -23.29 -12.13 26.50
CA LEU A 657 -23.64 -10.84 25.92
C LEU A 657 -24.92 -10.26 26.51
N CYS A 658 -25.92 -11.10 26.75
CA CYS A 658 -27.20 -10.71 27.38
C CYS A 658 -26.99 -10.17 28.80
N THR A 659 -25.94 -10.54 29.54
CA THR A 659 -25.63 -9.92 30.83
C THR A 659 -25.27 -8.44 30.68
N GLY A 660 -24.53 -8.10 29.60
CA GLY A 660 -24.21 -6.69 29.29
C GLY A 660 -25.47 -5.90 28.88
N LEU A 661 -26.41 -6.52 28.13
CA LEU A 661 -27.68 -5.88 27.76
C LEU A 661 -28.58 -5.55 28.95
N ARG A 662 -28.41 -6.24 30.07
CA ARG A 662 -29.14 -5.99 31.32
C ARG A 662 -28.55 -4.86 32.15
N SER A 663 -27.39 -4.35 31.78
CA SER A 663 -26.76 -3.24 32.51
C SER A 663 -27.56 -1.94 32.34
N PRO A 664 -27.75 -1.14 33.42
CA PRO A 664 -28.38 0.16 33.31
C PRO A 664 -27.59 1.17 32.49
N HIS A 665 -26.32 0.86 32.23
CA HIS A 665 -25.44 1.72 31.41
C HIS A 665 -25.49 1.37 29.91
N CYS A 666 -26.07 0.23 29.56
CA CYS A 666 -26.14 -0.22 28.18
C CYS A 666 -27.02 0.73 27.35
N LYS A 667 -26.45 1.25 26.23
CA LYS A 667 -27.15 2.14 25.29
C LYS A 667 -27.54 1.45 23.98
N LEU A 668 -27.35 0.14 23.88
CA LEU A 668 -27.57 -0.61 22.65
C LEU A 668 -29.07 -0.62 22.27
N GLN A 669 -29.35 -0.15 21.05
CA GLN A 669 -30.70 -0.08 20.49
C GLN A 669 -30.93 -1.08 19.36
N GLU A 670 -29.85 -1.44 18.63
CA GLU A 670 -29.89 -2.37 17.51
C GLU A 670 -28.83 -3.45 17.65
N LEU A 671 -29.25 -4.71 17.58
CA LEU A 671 -28.39 -5.89 17.61
C LEU A 671 -28.66 -6.74 16.38
N GLN A 672 -27.64 -6.90 15.54
CA GLN A 672 -27.63 -7.77 14.38
C GLN A 672 -26.71 -8.97 14.64
N ILE A 673 -27.27 -10.15 14.79
CA ILE A 673 -26.54 -11.37 15.18
C ILE A 673 -26.91 -12.55 14.27
N GLN A 674 -26.99 -12.25 12.96
CA GLN A 674 -27.35 -13.24 11.95
C GLN A 674 -26.28 -14.33 11.81
N SER A 675 -26.70 -15.58 11.61
CA SER A 675 -25.81 -16.72 11.37
C SER A 675 -24.67 -16.85 12.41
N CYS A 676 -25.05 -16.78 13.69
CA CYS A 676 -24.12 -16.85 14.83
C CYS A 676 -24.22 -18.16 15.63
N LYS A 677 -24.82 -19.21 15.07
CA LYS A 677 -25.01 -20.53 15.70
C LYS A 677 -25.87 -20.46 17.00
N LEU A 678 -26.85 -19.57 17.01
CA LEU A 678 -27.78 -19.48 18.14
C LEU A 678 -28.91 -20.49 18.00
N THR A 679 -29.39 -20.99 19.14
CA THR A 679 -30.53 -21.89 19.26
C THR A 679 -31.54 -21.37 20.29
N ALA A 680 -32.62 -22.11 20.47
CA ALA A 680 -33.60 -21.82 21.54
C ALA A 680 -32.97 -21.65 22.92
N ALA A 681 -31.86 -22.35 23.20
CA ALA A 681 -31.24 -22.40 24.53
C ALA A 681 -30.78 -21.00 25.05
N SER A 682 -30.48 -20.07 24.18
CA SER A 682 -30.07 -18.73 24.55
C SER A 682 -31.19 -17.68 24.56
N MET A 683 -32.35 -17.98 24.01
CA MET A 683 -33.44 -17.02 23.89
C MET A 683 -34.06 -16.59 25.22
N GLY A 684 -34.05 -17.49 26.22
CA GLY A 684 -34.46 -17.13 27.59
C GLY A 684 -33.60 -16.02 28.21
N ALA A 685 -32.27 -15.98 27.88
CA ALA A 685 -31.40 -14.90 28.35
C ALA A 685 -31.69 -13.56 27.65
N LEU A 686 -32.04 -13.59 26.35
CA LEU A 686 -32.47 -12.40 25.64
C LEU A 686 -33.81 -11.89 26.17
N SER A 687 -34.79 -12.80 26.37
CA SER A 687 -36.11 -12.48 27.02
C SER A 687 -35.90 -11.79 28.37
N ALA A 688 -35.03 -12.34 29.24
CA ALA A 688 -34.69 -11.73 30.54
C ALA A 688 -34.01 -10.36 30.40
N ALA A 689 -33.22 -10.13 29.34
CA ALA A 689 -32.65 -8.83 29.06
C ALA A 689 -33.71 -7.82 28.62
N LEU A 690 -34.63 -8.20 27.72
CA LEU A 690 -35.70 -7.35 27.21
C LEU A 690 -36.69 -6.93 28.30
N THR A 691 -36.94 -7.80 29.29
CA THR A 691 -37.89 -7.58 30.39
C THR A 691 -37.28 -6.95 31.63
N SER A 692 -35.93 -6.79 31.66
CA SER A 692 -35.19 -6.22 32.83
C SER A 692 -35.56 -4.78 33.19
N GLY A 693 -36.20 -4.05 32.29
CA GLY A 693 -36.50 -2.62 32.42
C GLY A 693 -35.28 -1.72 32.17
N GLN A 694 -34.10 -2.29 32.02
CA GLN A 694 -32.85 -1.54 31.77
C GLN A 694 -32.45 -1.49 30.29
N SER A 695 -32.93 -2.44 29.50
CA SER A 695 -32.57 -2.56 28.09
C SER A 695 -33.20 -1.44 27.26
N GLU A 696 -32.40 -0.82 26.39
CA GLU A 696 -32.84 0.14 25.38
C GLU A 696 -33.02 -0.51 23.98
N LEU A 697 -32.94 -1.83 23.92
CA LEU A 697 -32.95 -2.59 22.65
C LEU A 697 -34.33 -2.45 21.94
N ARG A 698 -34.28 -1.98 20.69
CA ARG A 698 -35.44 -1.71 19.83
C ARG A 698 -35.50 -2.61 18.60
N LYS A 699 -34.30 -3.03 18.11
CA LYS A 699 -34.21 -3.87 16.91
C LYS A 699 -33.31 -5.05 17.16
N VAL A 700 -33.78 -6.24 16.82
CA VAL A 700 -33.02 -7.49 16.90
C VAL A 700 -33.20 -8.26 15.60
N ASP A 701 -32.10 -8.70 15.03
CA ASP A 701 -32.05 -9.51 13.84
C ASP A 701 -31.35 -10.83 14.14
N LEU A 702 -32.16 -11.92 14.10
CA LEU A 702 -31.75 -13.29 14.40
C LEU A 702 -31.64 -14.18 13.14
N THR A 703 -31.67 -13.60 11.95
CA THR A 703 -31.61 -14.29 10.65
C THR A 703 -30.62 -15.44 10.64
N LEU A 704 -30.98 -16.58 10.02
CA LEU A 704 -30.09 -17.74 9.84
C LEU A 704 -29.60 -18.35 11.17
N ASN A 705 -30.44 -18.39 12.20
CA ASN A 705 -30.18 -19.09 13.46
C ASN A 705 -31.27 -20.14 13.74
N SER A 706 -30.96 -21.21 14.43
CA SER A 706 -31.89 -22.31 14.69
C SER A 706 -32.74 -22.07 15.95
N ILE A 707 -33.55 -21.02 15.92
CA ILE A 707 -34.33 -20.56 17.11
C ILE A 707 -35.46 -21.51 17.46
N GLY A 708 -36.22 -21.97 16.48
CA GLY A 708 -37.31 -22.91 16.66
C GLY A 708 -38.42 -22.46 17.61
N LEU A 709 -39.37 -23.33 17.86
CA LEU A 709 -40.55 -23.06 18.68
C LEU A 709 -40.23 -22.62 20.13
N PRO A 710 -39.35 -23.28 20.89
CA PRO A 710 -39.10 -22.88 22.29
C PRO A 710 -38.45 -21.49 22.39
N GLY A 711 -37.62 -21.12 21.42
CA GLY A 711 -36.99 -19.79 21.39
C GLY A 711 -38.03 -18.70 21.09
N VAL A 712 -38.93 -18.95 20.14
CA VAL A 712 -40.04 -18.03 19.84
C VAL A 712 -40.93 -17.84 21.04
N ALA A 713 -41.33 -18.93 21.74
CA ALA A 713 -42.19 -18.85 22.93
C ALA A 713 -41.59 -17.87 23.97
N SER A 714 -40.29 -18.04 24.31
CA SER A 714 -39.61 -17.18 25.27
C SER A 714 -39.55 -15.70 24.86
N LEU A 715 -39.34 -15.39 23.57
CA LEU A 715 -39.33 -14.03 23.06
C LEU A 715 -40.71 -13.40 22.97
N CYS A 716 -41.73 -14.21 22.62
CA CYS A 716 -43.13 -13.76 22.59
C CYS A 716 -43.66 -13.43 23.99
N GLU A 717 -43.23 -14.14 25.03
CA GLU A 717 -43.47 -13.75 26.41
C GLU A 717 -42.85 -12.41 26.77
N ALA A 718 -41.60 -12.16 26.30
CA ALA A 718 -40.96 -10.88 26.51
C ALA A 718 -41.67 -9.71 25.80
N LEU A 719 -42.19 -9.92 24.60
CA LEU A 719 -42.99 -8.90 23.89
C LEU A 719 -44.26 -8.48 24.60
N GLN A 720 -44.83 -9.33 25.44
CA GLN A 720 -45.98 -9.00 26.28
C GLN A 720 -45.64 -8.22 27.54
N HIS A 721 -44.37 -8.10 27.87
CA HIS A 721 -43.92 -7.41 29.09
C HIS A 721 -43.89 -5.88 28.88
N PRO A 722 -44.37 -5.06 29.83
CA PRO A 722 -44.47 -3.60 29.68
C PRO A 722 -43.11 -2.90 29.53
N SER A 723 -42.04 -3.52 30.03
CA SER A 723 -40.67 -2.98 29.92
C SER A 723 -40.03 -3.27 28.58
N CYS A 724 -40.58 -4.14 27.75
CA CYS A 724 -40.02 -4.46 26.45
C CYS A 724 -40.18 -3.28 25.48
N LYS A 725 -39.08 -2.81 24.91
CA LYS A 725 -39.05 -1.67 23.97
C LYS A 725 -38.85 -2.10 22.52
N LEU A 726 -38.91 -3.42 22.24
CA LEU A 726 -38.60 -3.96 20.93
C LEU A 726 -39.67 -3.53 19.89
N GLN A 727 -39.17 -2.99 18.76
CA GLN A 727 -39.93 -2.45 17.65
C GLN A 727 -39.75 -3.27 16.36
N ARG A 728 -38.56 -3.83 16.17
CA ARG A 728 -38.23 -4.67 15.00
C ARG A 728 -37.64 -6.00 15.46
N LEU A 729 -38.20 -7.08 14.93
CA LEU A 729 -37.76 -8.45 15.18
C LEU A 729 -37.73 -9.24 13.88
N VAL A 730 -36.56 -9.76 13.51
CA VAL A 730 -36.36 -10.52 12.28
C VAL A 730 -35.99 -11.96 12.61
N PHE A 731 -36.76 -12.88 12.06
CA PHE A 731 -36.58 -14.33 12.13
C PHE A 731 -36.46 -14.95 10.75
N TYR A 732 -35.77 -14.29 9.82
CA TYR A 732 -35.54 -14.81 8.49
C TYR A 732 -34.75 -16.13 8.56
N ASP A 733 -35.28 -17.21 8.01
CA ASP A 733 -34.65 -18.56 8.02
C ASP A 733 -34.20 -19.00 9.44
N CYS A 734 -35.12 -19.08 10.37
CA CYS A 734 -34.86 -19.41 11.78
C CYS A 734 -35.47 -20.77 12.21
N SER A 735 -35.78 -21.65 11.26
CA SER A 735 -36.36 -22.99 11.49
C SER A 735 -37.69 -22.92 12.26
N LEU A 736 -38.51 -21.91 11.95
CA LEU A 736 -39.83 -21.77 12.55
C LEU A 736 -40.88 -22.58 11.76
N THR A 737 -41.84 -23.12 12.49
CA THR A 737 -42.99 -23.85 11.92
C THR A 737 -44.30 -23.15 12.28
N GLY A 738 -45.40 -23.59 11.69
CA GLY A 738 -46.73 -23.09 12.04
C GLY A 738 -47.09 -23.15 13.52
N GLU A 739 -46.46 -24.09 14.26
CA GLU A 739 -46.63 -24.21 15.72
C GLU A 739 -46.13 -22.98 16.49
N SER A 740 -45.25 -22.15 15.88
CA SER A 740 -44.78 -20.89 16.46
C SER A 740 -45.82 -19.78 16.41
N CYS A 741 -46.80 -19.85 15.50
CA CYS A 741 -47.73 -18.75 15.24
C CYS A 741 -48.71 -18.45 16.39
N PRO A 742 -49.19 -19.44 17.20
CA PRO A 742 -50.00 -19.14 18.39
C PRO A 742 -49.27 -18.16 19.35
N HIS A 743 -47.97 -18.33 19.57
CA HIS A 743 -47.20 -17.45 20.43
C HIS A 743 -47.08 -16.01 19.87
N PHE A 744 -46.86 -15.87 18.55
CA PHE A 744 -46.91 -14.56 17.91
C PHE A 744 -48.30 -13.92 18.02
N LYS A 745 -49.36 -14.71 17.83
CA LYS A 745 -50.74 -14.24 17.99
C LYS A 745 -50.93 -13.65 19.38
N GLU A 746 -50.60 -14.38 20.45
CA GLU A 746 -50.72 -13.92 21.83
C GLU A 746 -49.92 -12.64 22.09
N ALA A 747 -48.67 -12.61 21.59
CA ALA A 747 -47.80 -11.45 21.76
C ALA A 747 -48.35 -10.20 21.04
N LEU A 748 -48.77 -10.33 19.79
CA LEU A 748 -49.30 -9.21 19.01
C LEU A 748 -50.66 -8.72 19.53
N MET A 749 -51.44 -9.61 20.19
CA MET A 749 -52.69 -9.24 20.87
C MET A 749 -52.46 -8.52 22.20
N SER A 750 -51.25 -8.50 22.75
CA SER A 750 -50.94 -7.81 24.00
C SER A 750 -50.93 -6.29 23.83
N LYS A 751 -51.51 -5.58 24.79
CA LYS A 751 -51.49 -4.11 24.85
C LYS A 751 -50.11 -3.53 25.04
N HIS A 752 -49.13 -4.35 25.45
CA HIS A 752 -47.75 -3.91 25.72
C HIS A 752 -46.82 -4.17 24.53
N CYS A 753 -47.28 -4.91 23.53
CA CYS A 753 -46.49 -5.14 22.34
C CYS A 753 -46.28 -3.84 21.55
N ARG A 754 -45.00 -3.51 21.24
CA ARG A 754 -44.58 -2.33 20.49
C ARG A 754 -43.98 -2.68 19.13
N LEU A 755 -44.15 -3.90 18.69
CA LEU A 755 -43.50 -4.43 17.51
C LEU A 755 -44.12 -3.84 16.24
N SER A 756 -43.46 -2.91 15.60
CA SER A 756 -43.87 -2.30 14.33
C SER A 756 -43.41 -3.06 13.08
N GLU A 757 -42.35 -3.88 13.22
CA GLU A 757 -41.78 -4.66 12.12
C GLU A 757 -41.52 -6.10 12.58
N LEU A 758 -42.09 -7.06 11.86
CA LEU A 758 -41.93 -8.49 12.07
C LEU A 758 -41.61 -9.16 10.73
N ASP A 759 -40.45 -9.80 10.66
CA ASP A 759 -40.07 -10.61 9.48
C ASP A 759 -39.93 -12.07 9.86
N LEU A 760 -40.80 -12.90 9.28
CA LEU A 760 -40.87 -14.35 9.45
C LEU A 760 -40.54 -15.11 8.15
N SER A 761 -39.98 -14.42 7.16
CA SER A 761 -39.68 -14.96 5.85
C SER A 761 -38.78 -16.19 5.91
N VAL A 762 -38.88 -17.06 4.93
CA VAL A 762 -38.09 -18.29 4.77
C VAL A 762 -38.25 -19.23 5.99
N ASN A 763 -39.52 -19.44 6.41
CA ASN A 763 -39.88 -20.38 7.48
C ASN A 763 -41.08 -21.23 7.05
N GLU A 764 -41.31 -22.38 7.66
CA GLU A 764 -42.37 -23.32 7.30
C GLU A 764 -43.65 -23.02 8.10
N LEU A 765 -44.22 -21.84 7.92
CA LEU A 765 -45.41 -21.43 8.70
C LEU A 765 -46.71 -22.13 8.24
N GLY A 766 -46.81 -22.43 6.97
CA GLY A 766 -47.97 -23.05 6.38
C GLY A 766 -49.26 -22.24 6.48
N GLN A 767 -50.35 -22.84 6.00
CA GLN A 767 -51.63 -22.15 5.97
C GLN A 767 -52.18 -21.83 7.36
N GLU A 768 -52.22 -22.79 8.27
CA GLU A 768 -52.85 -22.62 9.59
C GLU A 768 -52.11 -21.58 10.43
N GLY A 769 -50.77 -21.62 10.41
CA GLY A 769 -49.93 -20.63 11.14
C GLY A 769 -50.12 -19.21 10.59
N ALA A 770 -50.11 -19.05 9.28
CA ALA A 770 -50.29 -17.73 8.66
C ALA A 770 -51.69 -17.13 8.91
N LEU A 771 -52.74 -17.94 8.90
CA LEU A 771 -54.12 -17.50 9.25
C LEU A 771 -54.21 -16.99 10.70
N LEU A 772 -53.51 -17.63 11.65
CA LEU A 772 -53.43 -17.13 13.02
C LEU A 772 -52.75 -15.75 13.13
N LEU A 773 -51.72 -15.51 12.31
CA LEU A 773 -51.09 -14.19 12.23
C LEU A 773 -52.04 -13.14 11.63
N CYS A 774 -52.72 -13.44 10.54
CA CYS A 774 -53.74 -12.55 9.96
C CYS A 774 -54.80 -12.14 10.98
N HIS A 775 -55.28 -13.09 11.76
CA HIS A 775 -56.25 -12.83 12.84
C HIS A 775 -55.69 -11.85 13.90
N ALA A 776 -54.41 -11.97 14.28
CA ALA A 776 -53.79 -11.08 15.24
C ALA A 776 -53.60 -9.67 14.67
N LEU A 777 -53.18 -9.57 13.41
CA LEU A 777 -52.96 -8.31 12.67
C LEU A 777 -54.27 -7.53 12.44
N GLY A 778 -55.43 -8.25 12.34
CA GLY A 778 -56.76 -7.66 12.18
C GLY A 778 -57.30 -7.03 13.46
N ARG A 779 -56.63 -7.20 14.59
CA ARG A 779 -57.09 -6.61 15.85
C ARG A 779 -56.86 -5.08 15.83
N PRO A 780 -57.87 -4.27 16.18
CA PRO A 780 -57.66 -2.85 16.33
C PRO A 780 -56.55 -2.51 17.35
N GLY A 781 -55.56 -1.74 16.94
CA GLY A 781 -54.43 -1.37 17.78
C GLY A 781 -53.22 -2.30 17.75
N CYS A 782 -53.19 -3.31 16.83
CA CYS A 782 -51.97 -4.05 16.52
C CYS A 782 -50.95 -3.10 15.93
N PRO A 783 -49.71 -2.98 16.50
CA PRO A 783 -48.74 -1.96 16.11
C PRO A 783 -47.94 -2.30 14.84
N VAL A 784 -48.13 -3.47 14.23
CA VAL A 784 -47.31 -3.96 13.09
C VAL A 784 -47.64 -3.15 11.83
N GLU A 785 -46.62 -2.49 11.32
CA GLU A 785 -46.64 -1.71 10.08
C GLU A 785 -45.91 -2.44 8.92
N LYS A 786 -44.94 -3.30 9.26
CA LYS A 786 -44.17 -4.06 8.27
C LYS A 786 -44.17 -5.54 8.60
N LEU A 787 -44.52 -6.37 7.58
CA LEU A 787 -44.62 -7.83 7.71
C LEU A 787 -43.88 -8.52 6.54
N GLY A 788 -42.94 -9.39 6.87
CA GLY A 788 -42.27 -10.31 5.94
C GLY A 788 -42.79 -11.74 6.10
N LEU A 789 -43.29 -12.31 5.01
CA LEU A 789 -43.79 -13.70 4.90
C LEU A 789 -43.35 -14.32 3.58
N GLN A 790 -42.18 -13.97 3.07
CA GLN A 790 -41.63 -14.59 1.85
C GLN A 790 -41.32 -16.07 2.10
N ARG A 791 -41.59 -16.94 1.13
CA ARG A 791 -41.26 -18.36 1.22
C ARG A 791 -41.69 -19.00 2.55
N CYS A 792 -42.95 -18.82 2.89
CA CYS A 792 -43.54 -19.35 4.14
C CYS A 792 -44.60 -20.45 3.88
N ASP A 793 -44.61 -21.08 2.71
CA ASP A 793 -45.57 -22.09 2.26
C ASP A 793 -47.03 -21.59 2.32
N LEU A 794 -47.22 -20.32 1.96
CA LEU A 794 -48.54 -19.70 1.91
C LEU A 794 -49.29 -20.13 0.68
N ASN A 795 -50.59 -20.34 0.85
CA ASN A 795 -51.51 -20.72 -0.21
C ASN A 795 -52.63 -19.69 -0.43
N LYS A 796 -53.51 -19.92 -1.39
CA LYS A 796 -54.60 -19.01 -1.77
C LYS A 796 -55.45 -18.56 -0.57
N PRO A 797 -55.97 -19.41 0.35
CA PRO A 797 -56.74 -18.98 1.52
C PRO A 797 -56.04 -17.93 2.39
N VAL A 798 -54.71 -18.00 2.53
CA VAL A 798 -53.93 -16.98 3.29
C VAL A 798 -53.95 -15.63 2.56
N PHE A 799 -53.81 -15.61 1.23
CA PHE A 799 -53.92 -14.40 0.43
C PHE A 799 -55.35 -13.80 0.43
N GLU A 800 -56.39 -14.63 0.47
CA GLU A 800 -57.77 -14.18 0.67
C GLU A 800 -57.92 -13.44 2.01
N GLU A 801 -57.41 -14.04 3.08
CA GLU A 801 -57.49 -13.46 4.42
C GLU A 801 -56.64 -12.18 4.54
N LEU A 802 -55.38 -12.16 3.97
CA LEU A 802 -54.57 -10.94 3.88
C LEU A 802 -55.31 -9.84 3.12
N GLY A 803 -55.94 -10.17 2.00
CA GLY A 803 -56.78 -9.23 1.25
C GLY A 803 -57.92 -8.67 2.08
N SER A 804 -58.62 -9.54 2.82
CA SER A 804 -59.70 -9.16 3.73
C SER A 804 -59.21 -8.23 4.85
N LEU A 805 -58.08 -8.61 5.45
CA LEU A 805 -57.40 -7.81 6.48
C LEU A 805 -57.12 -6.39 6.02
N LEU A 806 -56.49 -6.25 4.84
CA LEU A 806 -56.13 -4.94 4.28
C LEU A 806 -57.34 -4.07 3.92
N ARG A 807 -58.43 -4.69 3.50
CA ARG A 807 -59.71 -4.00 3.21
C ARG A 807 -60.47 -3.56 4.48
N SER A 808 -60.26 -4.25 5.60
CA SER A 808 -60.99 -3.96 6.84
C SER A 808 -60.73 -2.60 7.43
N GLY A 809 -59.59 -2.00 7.15
CA GLY A 809 -59.11 -0.72 7.72
C GLY A 809 -58.67 -0.83 9.20
N SER A 810 -58.70 -2.06 9.77
CA SER A 810 -58.23 -2.28 11.15
C SER A 810 -56.73 -2.47 11.27
N SER A 811 -56.05 -2.86 10.18
CA SER A 811 -54.60 -3.09 10.12
C SER A 811 -53.81 -1.81 9.84
N LEU A 812 -52.67 -1.65 10.51
CA LEU A 812 -51.73 -0.57 10.28
C LEU A 812 -50.62 -0.92 9.25
N LEU A 813 -50.75 -2.06 8.52
CA LEU A 813 -49.77 -2.53 7.58
C LEU A 813 -49.52 -1.50 6.45
N LYS A 814 -48.26 -1.10 6.30
CA LYS A 814 -47.74 -0.23 5.25
C LYS A 814 -46.81 -0.97 4.29
N SER A 815 -46.14 -2.02 4.79
CA SER A 815 -45.20 -2.84 3.98
C SER A 815 -45.54 -4.31 4.18
N LEU A 816 -45.80 -5.03 3.06
CA LEU A 816 -46.11 -6.46 3.05
C LEU A 816 -45.24 -7.15 1.99
N SER A 817 -44.44 -8.11 2.42
CA SER A 817 -43.66 -8.96 1.53
C SER A 817 -44.13 -10.41 1.63
N VAL A 818 -44.70 -10.92 0.54
CA VAL A 818 -45.24 -12.28 0.42
C VAL A 818 -44.67 -13.04 -0.78
N GLY A 819 -43.59 -12.57 -1.31
CA GLY A 819 -42.87 -13.19 -2.43
C GLY A 819 -42.45 -14.62 -2.15
N LEU A 820 -42.00 -15.33 -3.20
CA LEU A 820 -41.55 -16.73 -3.11
C LEU A 820 -42.60 -17.71 -2.60
N ASN A 821 -43.90 -17.34 -2.58
CA ASN A 821 -45.03 -18.21 -2.33
C ASN A 821 -45.77 -18.45 -3.66
N LYS A 822 -45.80 -19.66 -4.14
CA LYS A 822 -46.28 -20.02 -5.49
C LYS A 822 -47.84 -20.11 -5.52
N VAL A 823 -48.52 -18.98 -5.44
CA VAL A 823 -49.98 -18.89 -5.40
C VAL A 823 -50.60 -18.52 -6.73
N GLY A 824 -49.83 -17.99 -7.67
CA GLY A 824 -50.27 -17.59 -9.01
C GLY A 824 -51.29 -16.44 -9.03
N ASP A 825 -51.76 -16.10 -10.21
CA ASP A 825 -52.68 -14.98 -10.46
C ASP A 825 -53.94 -15.00 -9.56
N GLN A 826 -54.50 -16.15 -9.36
CA GLN A 826 -55.72 -16.31 -8.59
C GLN A 826 -55.53 -16.08 -7.08
N GLY A 827 -54.34 -16.32 -6.55
CA GLY A 827 -54.06 -16.05 -5.15
C GLY A 827 -53.77 -14.55 -4.95
N VAL A 828 -52.93 -13.98 -5.78
CA VAL A 828 -52.54 -12.58 -5.64
C VAL A 828 -53.66 -11.59 -6.00
N LYS A 829 -54.64 -12.01 -6.80
CA LYS A 829 -55.84 -11.23 -7.11
C LYS A 829 -56.46 -10.58 -5.88
N HIS A 830 -56.54 -11.29 -4.75
CA HIS A 830 -57.14 -10.78 -3.51
C HIS A 830 -56.32 -9.59 -2.93
N LEU A 831 -55.01 -9.56 -3.18
CA LEU A 831 -54.17 -8.41 -2.80
C LEU A 831 -54.39 -7.23 -3.74
N TRP A 832 -54.59 -7.47 -5.07
CA TRP A 832 -54.94 -6.39 -6.00
C TRP A 832 -56.25 -5.70 -5.65
N GLU A 833 -57.29 -6.55 -5.30
CA GLU A 833 -58.56 -6.02 -4.81
C GLU A 833 -58.41 -5.20 -3.51
N ALA A 834 -57.49 -5.62 -2.63
CA ALA A 834 -57.22 -4.90 -1.40
C ALA A 834 -56.48 -3.58 -1.64
N VAL A 835 -55.46 -3.57 -2.49
CA VAL A 835 -54.72 -2.36 -2.85
C VAL A 835 -55.64 -1.31 -3.50
N ALA A 836 -56.63 -1.75 -4.27
CA ALA A 836 -57.64 -0.87 -4.84
C ALA A 836 -58.58 -0.26 -3.80
N HIS A 837 -58.69 -0.84 -2.60
CA HIS A 837 -59.65 -0.41 -1.60
C HIS A 837 -59.21 0.86 -0.84
N PRO A 838 -60.09 1.83 -0.58
CA PRO A 838 -59.72 3.10 0.06
C PRO A 838 -59.21 2.99 1.50
N ASN A 839 -59.50 1.90 2.19
CA ASN A 839 -58.99 1.64 3.54
C ASN A 839 -57.58 1.02 3.58
N CYS A 840 -57.07 0.62 2.45
CA CYS A 840 -55.73 0.03 2.37
C CYS A 840 -54.64 1.08 2.60
N LEU A 841 -53.76 0.82 3.58
CA LEU A 841 -52.68 1.70 3.96
C LEU A 841 -51.35 1.27 3.36
N LEU A 842 -51.34 0.23 2.51
CA LEU A 842 -50.06 -0.29 1.95
C LEU A 842 -49.35 0.76 1.10
N GLU A 843 -48.09 1.00 1.45
CA GLU A 843 -47.14 1.81 0.72
C GLU A 843 -46.15 0.92 -0.08
N GLU A 844 -45.85 -0.28 0.42
CA GLU A 844 -44.93 -1.25 -0.19
C GLU A 844 -45.57 -2.63 -0.26
N LEU A 845 -45.59 -3.24 -1.46
CA LEU A 845 -46.05 -4.61 -1.69
C LEU A 845 -45.02 -5.36 -2.52
N ASP A 846 -44.55 -6.48 -2.00
CA ASP A 846 -43.63 -7.37 -2.72
C ASP A 846 -44.24 -8.73 -2.92
N VAL A 847 -44.46 -9.07 -4.20
CA VAL A 847 -45.00 -10.34 -4.72
C VAL A 847 -44.02 -10.97 -5.71
N GLU A 848 -42.71 -10.79 -5.45
CA GLU A 848 -41.66 -11.42 -6.22
C GLU A 848 -41.83 -12.95 -6.25
N MET A 849 -41.60 -13.56 -7.42
CA MET A 849 -41.59 -15.02 -7.58
C MET A 849 -42.85 -15.74 -7.02
N THR A 850 -44.01 -15.16 -7.25
CA THR A 850 -45.29 -15.75 -6.85
C THR A 850 -46.03 -16.48 -7.98
N SER A 851 -45.36 -16.69 -9.12
CA SER A 851 -45.86 -17.33 -10.36
C SER A 851 -46.98 -16.52 -11.03
N LEU A 852 -46.79 -15.19 -11.07
CA LEU A 852 -47.67 -14.30 -11.83
C LEU A 852 -47.44 -14.41 -13.33
N THR A 853 -48.53 -14.32 -14.11
CA THR A 853 -48.56 -14.31 -15.56
C THR A 853 -49.25 -13.05 -16.05
N ASP A 854 -49.30 -12.82 -17.37
CA ASP A 854 -50.07 -11.72 -17.97
C ASP A 854 -51.56 -11.73 -17.60
N ALA A 855 -52.11 -12.86 -17.11
CA ALA A 855 -53.46 -12.95 -16.68
C ALA A 855 -53.81 -12.07 -15.46
N CYS A 856 -52.82 -11.69 -14.65
CA CYS A 856 -53.03 -10.80 -13.50
C CYS A 856 -53.05 -9.31 -13.88
N VAL A 857 -52.58 -8.94 -15.07
CA VAL A 857 -52.25 -7.54 -15.43
C VAL A 857 -53.48 -6.63 -15.43
N GLU A 858 -54.65 -7.14 -15.82
CA GLU A 858 -55.88 -6.35 -15.79
C GLU A 858 -56.26 -5.94 -14.35
N ASP A 859 -56.26 -6.91 -13.42
CA ASP A 859 -56.55 -6.67 -12.01
C ASP A 859 -55.48 -5.74 -11.37
N LEU A 860 -54.20 -5.97 -11.69
CA LEU A 860 -53.09 -5.13 -11.25
C LEU A 860 -53.20 -3.65 -11.75
N CYS A 861 -53.48 -3.46 -13.02
CA CYS A 861 -53.69 -2.14 -13.59
C CYS A 861 -54.92 -1.40 -12.99
N ALA A 862 -55.96 -2.16 -12.69
CA ALA A 862 -57.11 -1.62 -11.96
C ALA A 862 -56.77 -1.17 -10.54
N ALA A 863 -55.95 -1.99 -9.83
CA ALA A 863 -55.43 -1.64 -8.49
C ALA A 863 -54.56 -0.40 -8.52
N LEU A 864 -53.63 -0.26 -9.47
CA LEU A 864 -52.75 0.87 -9.60
C LEU A 864 -53.47 2.18 -9.91
N ARG A 865 -54.59 2.11 -10.68
CA ARG A 865 -55.42 3.29 -10.93
C ARG A 865 -56.23 3.75 -9.71
N ALA A 866 -56.57 2.84 -8.80
CA ALA A 866 -57.44 3.10 -7.65
C ALA A 866 -56.62 3.50 -6.39
N THR A 867 -55.44 2.95 -6.23
CA THR A 867 -54.60 3.18 -5.03
C THR A 867 -54.16 4.63 -4.90
N LYS A 868 -54.07 5.11 -3.65
CA LYS A 868 -53.54 6.42 -3.29
C LYS A 868 -52.32 6.32 -2.35
N THR A 869 -51.97 5.10 -1.93
CA THR A 869 -50.96 4.85 -0.89
C THR A 869 -49.76 4.08 -1.40
N LEU A 870 -49.91 3.19 -2.38
CA LEU A 870 -48.84 2.35 -2.86
C LEU A 870 -47.72 3.15 -3.56
N ARG A 871 -46.50 2.99 -3.07
CA ARG A 871 -45.29 3.66 -3.57
C ARG A 871 -44.36 2.69 -4.26
N ASN A 872 -44.14 1.51 -3.66
CA ASN A 872 -43.18 0.53 -4.15
C ASN A 872 -43.88 -0.80 -4.41
N LEU A 873 -43.68 -1.33 -5.63
CA LEU A 873 -44.26 -2.61 -6.05
C LEU A 873 -43.18 -3.54 -6.60
N GLY A 874 -42.94 -4.68 -5.92
CA GLY A 874 -42.04 -5.76 -6.34
C GLY A 874 -42.78 -6.81 -7.14
N LEU A 875 -42.49 -6.93 -8.44
CA LEU A 875 -43.02 -7.93 -9.38
C LEU A 875 -41.89 -8.74 -10.04
N SER A 876 -40.67 -8.65 -9.52
CA SER A 876 -39.52 -9.36 -10.09
C SER A 876 -39.66 -10.87 -10.06
N ASN A 877 -38.92 -11.58 -10.92
CA ASN A 877 -38.90 -13.05 -10.98
C ASN A 877 -40.29 -13.70 -11.17
N ASN A 878 -41.15 -13.11 -11.97
CA ASN A 878 -42.43 -13.68 -12.40
C ASN A 878 -42.42 -14.02 -13.90
N SER A 879 -43.54 -14.41 -14.48
CA SER A 879 -43.68 -14.79 -15.89
C SER A 879 -44.51 -13.76 -16.68
N LEU A 880 -44.26 -12.50 -16.46
CA LEU A 880 -44.85 -11.41 -17.27
C LEU A 880 -44.11 -11.30 -18.60
N THR A 881 -44.85 -11.14 -19.69
CA THR A 881 -44.28 -11.09 -21.05
C THR A 881 -44.54 -9.73 -21.72
N ASP A 882 -44.02 -9.58 -22.94
CA ASP A 882 -44.18 -8.38 -23.76
C ASP A 882 -45.65 -7.95 -23.92
N ALA A 883 -46.60 -8.92 -23.87
CA ALA A 883 -48.00 -8.64 -23.98
C ALA A 883 -48.54 -7.71 -22.88
N SER A 884 -47.89 -7.66 -21.74
CA SER A 884 -48.28 -6.84 -20.59
C SER A 884 -47.57 -5.48 -20.54
N ALA A 885 -46.42 -5.28 -21.25
CA ALA A 885 -45.53 -4.16 -21.09
C ALA A 885 -46.25 -2.80 -21.25
N ALA A 886 -46.96 -2.60 -22.32
CA ALA A 886 -47.64 -1.32 -22.58
C ALA A 886 -48.71 -0.98 -21.52
N ALA A 887 -49.46 -2.00 -21.04
CA ALA A 887 -50.47 -1.82 -20.00
C ALA A 887 -49.82 -1.44 -18.64
N LEU A 888 -48.71 -2.08 -18.31
CA LEU A 888 -47.94 -1.80 -17.07
C LEU A 888 -47.38 -0.41 -17.09
N VAL A 889 -46.75 0.05 -18.21
CA VAL A 889 -46.23 1.40 -18.36
C VAL A 889 -47.35 2.43 -18.19
N GLN A 890 -48.48 2.23 -18.88
CA GLN A 890 -49.61 3.14 -18.78
C GLN A 890 -50.16 3.22 -17.34
N ALA A 891 -50.30 2.10 -16.65
CA ALA A 891 -50.78 2.07 -15.27
C ALA A 891 -49.78 2.75 -14.31
N ALA A 892 -48.50 2.51 -14.46
CA ALA A 892 -47.45 3.15 -13.66
C ALA A 892 -47.41 4.68 -13.85
N GLN A 893 -47.54 5.17 -15.09
CA GLN A 893 -47.62 6.58 -15.38
C GLN A 893 -48.86 7.25 -14.78
N GLN A 894 -50.00 6.58 -14.81
CA GLN A 894 -51.27 7.08 -14.28
C GLN A 894 -51.33 7.04 -12.74
N CYS A 895 -50.64 6.13 -12.10
CA CYS A 895 -50.64 6.01 -10.64
C CYS A 895 -49.78 7.12 -10.03
N GLN A 896 -50.43 8.09 -9.36
CA GLN A 896 -49.74 9.23 -8.79
C GLN A 896 -48.88 8.88 -7.54
N SER A 897 -49.28 7.89 -6.75
CA SER A 897 -48.57 7.47 -5.55
C SER A 897 -47.34 6.63 -5.83
N LEU A 898 -47.32 5.89 -6.95
CA LEU A 898 -46.25 4.97 -7.29
C LEU A 898 -44.97 5.69 -7.58
N GLN A 899 -43.87 5.26 -6.90
CA GLN A 899 -42.50 5.74 -7.06
C GLN A 899 -41.64 4.74 -7.82
N GLU A 900 -41.81 3.45 -7.52
CA GLU A 900 -41.02 2.40 -8.15
C GLU A 900 -41.87 1.12 -8.38
N MET A 901 -41.76 0.53 -9.57
CA MET A 901 -42.25 -0.79 -9.94
C MET A 901 -41.08 -1.64 -10.47
N ASN A 902 -40.70 -2.69 -9.75
CA ASN A 902 -39.61 -3.57 -10.11
C ASN A 902 -40.13 -4.76 -10.95
N LEU A 903 -39.76 -4.81 -12.23
CA LEU A 903 -40.14 -5.84 -13.21
C LEU A 903 -38.95 -6.72 -13.62
N ARG A 904 -37.82 -6.66 -12.95
CA ARG A 904 -36.59 -7.40 -13.30
C ARG A 904 -36.84 -8.90 -13.30
N TYR A 905 -36.14 -9.60 -14.18
CA TYR A 905 -36.19 -11.07 -14.26
C TYR A 905 -37.62 -11.64 -14.57
N ASN A 906 -38.38 -10.93 -15.38
CA ASN A 906 -39.58 -11.44 -16.05
C ASN A 906 -39.23 -11.87 -17.48
N ASP A 907 -40.21 -12.43 -18.20
CA ASP A 907 -40.00 -12.97 -19.55
C ASP A 907 -40.19 -11.89 -20.64
N PHE A 908 -39.64 -10.70 -20.42
CA PHE A 908 -39.62 -9.58 -21.40
C PHE A 908 -38.48 -9.71 -22.39
N SER A 909 -38.78 -9.45 -23.69
CA SER A 909 -37.75 -9.33 -24.71
C SER A 909 -37.11 -7.93 -24.70
N GLU A 910 -35.95 -7.79 -25.36
CA GLU A 910 -35.29 -6.50 -25.52
C GLU A 910 -36.13 -5.48 -26.29
N ASP A 911 -37.08 -5.95 -27.15
CA ASP A 911 -37.91 -5.10 -27.97
C ASP A 911 -38.88 -4.18 -27.16
N VAL A 912 -39.20 -4.56 -25.92
CA VAL A 912 -40.09 -3.76 -25.05
C VAL A 912 -39.32 -2.84 -24.08
N PHE A 913 -37.99 -2.88 -24.05
CA PHE A 913 -37.19 -2.04 -23.13
C PHE A 913 -37.34 -0.56 -23.47
N GLU A 914 -37.42 -0.19 -24.75
CA GLU A 914 -37.72 1.19 -25.18
C GLU A 914 -39.06 1.69 -24.63
N VAL A 915 -40.04 0.80 -24.47
CA VAL A 915 -41.37 1.12 -23.89
C VAL A 915 -41.22 1.38 -22.38
N PHE A 916 -40.41 0.58 -21.68
CA PHE A 916 -40.17 0.78 -20.24
C PHE A 916 -39.38 2.06 -19.95
N GLU A 917 -38.39 2.46 -20.81
CA GLU A 917 -37.66 3.71 -20.68
C GLU A 917 -38.56 4.97 -20.74
N THR A 918 -39.80 4.85 -21.25
CA THR A 918 -40.75 5.97 -21.24
C THR A 918 -41.33 6.27 -19.85
N CYS A 919 -40.99 5.46 -18.82
CA CYS A 919 -41.50 5.61 -17.46
C CYS A 919 -40.39 5.45 -16.42
N ASP A 920 -39.90 6.53 -15.83
CA ASP A 920 -38.86 6.54 -14.79
C ASP A 920 -39.20 5.73 -13.55
N LYS A 921 -40.46 5.32 -13.35
CA LYS A 921 -40.88 4.54 -12.19
C LYS A 921 -40.62 3.03 -12.35
N ILE A 922 -40.28 2.57 -13.55
CA ILE A 922 -40.11 1.12 -13.83
C ILE A 922 -38.62 0.78 -13.73
N ARG A 923 -38.35 -0.36 -13.07
CA ARG A 923 -37.04 -1.02 -13.06
C ARG A 923 -37.19 -2.38 -13.76
N PHE A 924 -36.38 -2.57 -14.83
CA PHE A 924 -36.41 -3.78 -15.68
C PHE A 924 -35.02 -4.34 -15.95
#